data_c88e6107cd1175880460682465476fc0
#
_entry.id   c88e6107cd1175880460682465476fc0
#
_cell.length_a   1.000
_cell.length_b   1.000
_cell.length_c   1.000
_cell.angle_alpha   90.00
_cell.angle_beta   90.00
_cell.angle_gamma   90.00
#
_symmetry.space_group_name_H-M   'P 1'
#
loop_
_entity.id
_entity.type
_entity.pdbx_description
1 polymer ?
#
loop_
_entity_poly.entity_id
_entity_poly.type
_entity_poly.pdbx_seq_one_letter_code
_entity_poly.pdbx_strand_id
1 'polypeptide(L)'
;MLDALDAYNKKLVKKIEVKGFDIKNLRGTDSYLFLENIVISPKKPPMARIEFEVGYNKSINRETRILGVDDDLFSLSKNMEQYRGYRISEIDPIRGTVTFTNGEVIHAGEVIGDVSEADLRRVQIRETIRSHFEKEKELYSKGIKTLSLFFIDEVAKYRKYDEDGNEINSEYGDIFEQEYTDILNEYLTVFNTPYEQYLRSIDVHSTHAGYFSIDKKGHKVDSSLKRGSDESDDISAYDLILKDKERLLSFENPVRFIFSHSALREGWDNPNVFQICTLKHGGSSPTQKRQEVGRGLRLCVNQNGERQDYDTLGSQVQKINQLTVIASDGYKDFVADLQKGIREDLYDRPTKATAEYFIGKTLNIGGSDVTVSDKQGRDIYRYLIKNDYIDEDDHVTDKYRADLANDALAPVPESCKEITDGVHALIQSIFDEHALDDMISDGHETKIQENALNDNFYKKEFQTLWNYINHKYAYTVEFDSDELIRKAITHIDDKMFVAKLQYTVTTGQQQDDMNSDALKNGASFIAEKSKTYTLERAERSAVKYDLVGKIAEGAKLTRRSAAKILAGIRPYTFAMFKNNPEEFITKAIRLINEQKATMIVEQITYNQTDGTYDSSIFTAEKNTDFSKAYHAKKNVQDYVFADGYAKDGQSIERQFAESMDLADEVCVYAKLPKGFSIPTPVGNYSPDWAIAFNKGTVKHIFFIAETKGTMDSLNLKPIEQAKIACAKKLFNNLSSADVVYHEVNSYQHLLDIMDKL
;
A
#
# COMPACT_ATOMS: atom_id res chain seq x y z
N MET A 1 11.04 -35.34 5.04
CA MET A 1 10.69 -34.88 3.66
C MET A 1 10.67 -33.36 3.70
N LEU A 2 11.19 -32.69 2.71
CA LEU A 2 11.13 -31.22 2.64
C LEU A 2 9.74 -30.83 2.12
N ASP A 3 8.91 -30.21 2.94
CA ASP A 3 7.60 -29.71 2.53
C ASP A 3 7.62 -28.21 2.18
N ALA A 4 6.45 -27.62 1.86
CA ALA A 4 6.35 -26.24 1.42
C ALA A 4 6.81 -25.22 2.48
N LEU A 5 6.43 -25.45 3.74
CA LEU A 5 6.80 -24.57 4.85
C LEU A 5 8.30 -24.65 5.16
N ASP A 6 8.88 -25.86 5.18
CA ASP A 6 10.32 -26.03 5.35
C ASP A 6 11.13 -25.39 4.24
N ALA A 7 10.65 -25.52 2.98
CA ALA A 7 11.30 -24.90 1.83
C ALA A 7 11.28 -23.36 1.93
N TYR A 8 10.18 -22.79 2.40
CA TYR A 8 10.04 -21.35 2.61
C TYR A 8 10.93 -20.85 3.75
N ASN A 9 10.85 -21.47 4.93
CA ASN A 9 11.65 -21.09 6.11
C ASN A 9 13.16 -21.18 5.84
N LYS A 10 13.60 -22.19 5.07
CA LYS A 10 14.98 -22.34 4.62
C LYS A 10 15.35 -21.44 3.44
N LYS A 11 14.43 -20.57 2.99
CA LYS A 11 14.63 -19.64 1.86
C LYS A 11 15.06 -20.34 0.56
N LEU A 12 14.53 -21.53 0.31
CA LEU A 12 14.82 -22.35 -0.89
C LEU A 12 13.85 -22.09 -2.02
N VAL A 13 12.78 -21.34 -1.76
CA VAL A 13 11.74 -20.99 -2.72
C VAL A 13 11.44 -19.49 -2.67
N LYS A 14 10.84 -18.96 -3.74
CA LYS A 14 10.38 -17.58 -3.78
C LYS A 14 9.25 -17.32 -2.79
N LYS A 15 9.21 -16.11 -2.25
CA LYS A 15 8.03 -15.56 -1.55
C LYS A 15 6.91 -15.32 -2.57
N ILE A 16 5.66 -15.60 -2.19
CA ILE A 16 4.49 -15.39 -3.04
C ILE A 16 3.86 -14.03 -2.73
N GLU A 17 3.57 -13.27 -3.76
CA GLU A 17 2.78 -12.05 -3.73
C GLU A 17 1.54 -12.26 -4.61
N VAL A 18 0.35 -11.96 -4.12
CA VAL A 18 -0.90 -12.16 -4.87
C VAL A 18 -1.55 -10.81 -5.15
N LYS A 19 -1.82 -10.52 -6.41
CA LYS A 19 -2.67 -9.42 -6.85
C LYS A 19 -4.03 -9.99 -7.25
N GLY A 20 -5.01 -9.85 -6.36
CA GLY A 20 -6.41 -10.25 -6.59
C GLY A 20 -7.24 -9.04 -7.04
N PHE A 21 -8.38 -9.30 -7.71
CA PHE A 21 -9.31 -8.27 -8.15
C PHE A 21 -10.67 -8.49 -7.50
N ASP A 22 -11.11 -7.50 -6.74
CA ASP A 22 -12.44 -7.49 -6.13
C ASP A 22 -13.39 -6.67 -6.99
N ILE A 23 -14.45 -7.30 -7.52
CA ILE A 23 -15.45 -6.64 -8.35
C ILE A 23 -16.62 -6.24 -7.47
N LYS A 24 -16.84 -4.94 -7.30
CA LYS A 24 -18.05 -4.39 -6.71
C LYS A 24 -19.07 -4.05 -7.80
N ASN A 25 -20.03 -4.92 -8.00
CA ASN A 25 -21.22 -4.61 -8.80
C ASN A 25 -22.18 -3.74 -7.98
N LEU A 26 -21.98 -2.43 -8.03
CA LEU A 26 -22.96 -1.48 -7.49
C LEU A 26 -24.16 -1.43 -8.46
N ARG A 27 -25.27 -2.04 -8.07
CA ARG A 27 -26.51 -1.98 -8.85
C ARG A 27 -26.91 -0.52 -9.10
N GLY A 28 -26.88 -0.10 -10.36
CA GLY A 28 -27.36 1.21 -10.79
C GLY A 28 -26.31 2.30 -10.92
N THR A 29 -25.01 1.95 -10.97
CA THR A 29 -23.94 2.87 -11.37
C THR A 29 -23.32 2.42 -12.67
N ASP A 30 -23.43 3.25 -13.70
CA ASP A 30 -22.76 3.05 -15.00
C ASP A 30 -21.27 3.49 -14.95
N SER A 31 -20.75 3.78 -13.75
CA SER A 31 -19.42 4.37 -13.56
C SER A 31 -18.37 3.28 -13.45
N TYR A 32 -17.61 3.04 -14.50
CA TYR A 32 -16.43 2.19 -14.42
C TYR A 32 -15.30 2.92 -13.71
N LEU A 33 -14.77 2.33 -12.63
CA LEU A 33 -13.57 2.78 -11.91
C LEU A 33 -12.72 1.59 -11.52
N PHE A 34 -11.42 1.70 -11.72
CA PHE A 34 -10.44 0.76 -11.21
C PHE A 34 -9.33 1.51 -10.48
N LEU A 35 -9.16 1.27 -9.19
CA LEU A 35 -8.01 1.78 -8.44
C LEU A 35 -6.86 0.77 -8.55
N GLU A 36 -5.89 1.08 -9.40
CA GLU A 36 -4.74 0.22 -9.62
C GLU A 36 -3.84 0.18 -8.37
N ASN A 37 -3.36 1.35 -7.93
CA ASN A 37 -2.54 1.49 -6.73
C ASN A 37 -2.49 2.95 -6.25
N ILE A 38 -1.87 3.15 -5.06
CA ILE A 38 -1.54 4.47 -4.54
C ILE A 38 -0.04 4.70 -4.68
N VAL A 39 0.31 5.80 -5.33
CA VAL A 39 1.70 6.21 -5.59
C VAL A 39 2.14 7.17 -4.49
N ILE A 40 3.18 6.81 -3.76
CA ILE A 40 3.80 7.66 -2.76
C ILE A 40 5.07 8.27 -3.32
N SER A 41 5.25 9.55 -3.07
CA SER A 41 6.44 10.29 -3.48
C SER A 41 6.81 11.33 -2.41
N PRO A 42 8.10 11.49 -2.06
CA PRO A 42 8.52 12.52 -1.12
C PRO A 42 8.27 13.96 -1.63
N LYS A 43 8.06 14.11 -2.94
CA LYS A 43 7.86 15.43 -3.59
C LYS A 43 6.38 15.78 -3.81
N LYS A 44 5.47 14.80 -3.60
CA LYS A 44 4.04 14.98 -3.84
C LYS A 44 3.24 14.27 -2.76
N PRO A 45 2.07 14.80 -2.35
CA PRO A 45 1.14 14.04 -1.54
C PRO A 45 0.84 12.70 -2.19
N PRO A 46 0.33 11.71 -1.45
CA PRO A 46 -0.13 10.46 -2.04
C PRO A 46 -1.04 10.72 -3.22
N MET A 47 -0.81 10.03 -4.32
CA MET A 47 -1.61 10.14 -5.53
C MET A 47 -2.17 8.76 -5.88
N ALA A 48 -3.37 8.71 -6.40
CA ALA A 48 -4.03 7.48 -6.80
C ALA A 48 -3.88 7.27 -8.31
N ARG A 49 -3.51 6.05 -8.71
CA ARG A 49 -3.55 5.64 -10.11
C ARG A 49 -4.90 5.00 -10.37
N ILE A 50 -5.76 5.72 -11.08
CA ILE A 50 -7.15 5.33 -11.33
C ILE A 50 -7.39 5.23 -12.83
N GLU A 51 -8.01 4.12 -13.26
CA GLU A 51 -8.57 3.98 -14.59
C GLU A 51 -10.06 4.32 -14.56
N PHE A 52 -10.49 5.14 -15.51
CA PHE A 52 -11.87 5.54 -15.69
C PHE A 52 -12.16 5.86 -17.16
N GLU A 53 -13.43 5.96 -17.50
CA GLU A 53 -13.87 6.24 -18.87
C GLU A 53 -13.77 7.73 -19.21
N VAL A 54 -13.29 8.04 -20.41
CA VAL A 54 -13.16 9.40 -20.94
C VAL A 54 -13.92 9.49 -22.26
N GLY A 55 -14.87 10.43 -22.33
CA GLY A 55 -15.70 10.64 -23.51
C GLY A 55 -14.98 11.40 -24.62
N TYR A 56 -14.97 10.85 -25.83
CA TYR A 56 -14.51 11.50 -27.06
C TYR A 56 -15.67 11.62 -28.05
N ASN A 57 -15.53 12.48 -29.06
CA ASN A 57 -16.61 12.78 -30.01
C ASN A 57 -17.22 11.54 -30.72
N LYS A 58 -16.49 10.42 -30.79
CA LYS A 58 -16.91 9.20 -31.48
C LYS A 58 -16.68 7.91 -30.68
N SER A 59 -16.08 7.98 -29.49
CA SER A 59 -15.74 6.81 -28.68
C SER A 59 -15.67 7.17 -27.21
N ILE A 60 -15.85 6.18 -26.36
CA ILE A 60 -15.49 6.23 -24.94
C ILE A 60 -14.26 5.35 -24.79
N ASN A 61 -13.19 5.90 -24.23
CA ASN A 61 -11.95 5.17 -23.99
C ASN A 61 -11.69 5.09 -22.48
N ARG A 62 -11.12 3.98 -22.02
CA ARG A 62 -10.63 3.87 -20.65
C ARG A 62 -9.20 4.39 -20.59
N GLU A 63 -8.96 5.28 -19.65
CA GLU A 63 -7.66 5.91 -19.44
C GLU A 63 -7.24 5.77 -18.00
N THR A 64 -5.99 5.34 -17.78
CA THR A 64 -5.38 5.34 -16.45
C THR A 64 -4.68 6.69 -16.22
N ARG A 65 -5.00 7.36 -15.11
CA ARG A 65 -4.39 8.63 -14.73
C ARG A 65 -3.92 8.61 -13.29
N ILE A 66 -2.90 9.41 -12.99
CA ILE A 66 -2.41 9.63 -11.63
C ILE A 66 -3.06 10.90 -11.10
N LEU A 67 -3.91 10.74 -10.09
CA LEU A 67 -4.81 11.77 -9.57
C LEU A 67 -4.46 12.08 -8.11
N GLY A 68 -4.63 13.33 -7.72
CA GLY A 68 -4.45 13.81 -6.35
C GLY A 68 -5.79 14.14 -5.66
N VAL A 69 -5.70 14.54 -4.41
CA VAL A 69 -6.85 15.10 -3.68
C VAL A 69 -7.33 16.35 -4.42
N ASP A 70 -8.64 16.56 -4.46
CA ASP A 70 -9.38 17.60 -5.20
C ASP A 70 -9.51 17.39 -6.71
N ASP A 71 -8.87 16.39 -7.32
CA ASP A 71 -9.12 16.03 -8.71
C ASP A 71 -10.57 15.54 -8.88
N ASP A 72 -11.23 16.02 -9.94
CA ASP A 72 -12.63 15.77 -10.24
C ASP A 72 -12.79 14.94 -11.51
N LEU A 73 -13.22 13.68 -11.33
CA LEU A 73 -13.38 12.75 -12.46
C LEU A 73 -14.41 13.23 -13.47
N PHE A 74 -15.43 13.98 -13.05
CA PHE A 74 -16.39 14.55 -13.99
C PHE A 74 -15.70 15.46 -15.03
N SER A 75 -14.86 16.37 -14.57
CA SER A 75 -14.09 17.26 -15.45
C SER A 75 -13.07 16.49 -16.29
N LEU A 76 -12.37 15.53 -15.67
CA LEU A 76 -11.33 14.75 -16.33
C LEU A 76 -11.88 13.76 -17.37
N SER A 77 -13.10 13.27 -17.20
CA SER A 77 -13.81 12.40 -18.15
C SER A 77 -14.42 13.16 -19.33
N LYS A 78 -14.20 14.47 -19.43
CA LYS A 78 -14.86 15.37 -20.38
C LYS A 78 -16.37 15.49 -20.15
N ASN A 79 -16.75 15.65 -18.89
CA ASN A 79 -18.11 15.86 -18.40
C ASN A 79 -19.04 14.66 -18.60
N MET A 80 -18.53 13.45 -18.47
CA MET A 80 -19.38 12.26 -18.43
C MET A 80 -20.20 12.24 -17.13
N GLU A 81 -21.53 12.22 -17.26
CA GLU A 81 -22.47 12.40 -16.14
C GLU A 81 -22.34 11.33 -15.05
N GLN A 82 -21.91 10.12 -15.40
CA GLN A 82 -21.68 9.05 -14.44
C GLN A 82 -20.61 9.38 -13.39
N TYR A 83 -19.68 10.29 -13.68
CA TYR A 83 -18.64 10.71 -12.73
C TYR A 83 -18.97 11.99 -11.96
N ARG A 84 -20.19 12.48 -12.06
CA ARG A 84 -20.62 13.66 -11.30
C ARG A 84 -20.62 13.35 -9.79
N GLY A 85 -19.83 14.14 -9.03
CA GLY A 85 -19.64 13.92 -7.60
C GLY A 85 -18.43 13.02 -7.24
N TYR A 86 -17.76 12.46 -8.23
CA TYR A 86 -16.51 11.72 -8.02
C TYR A 86 -15.30 12.66 -8.00
N ARG A 87 -15.25 13.53 -7.00
CA ARG A 87 -14.05 14.30 -6.67
C ARG A 87 -13.32 13.62 -5.53
N ILE A 88 -12.01 13.45 -5.65
CA ILE A 88 -11.20 12.81 -4.63
C ILE A 88 -11.13 13.71 -3.39
N SER A 89 -11.63 13.20 -2.26
CA SER A 89 -11.60 13.92 -0.98
C SER A 89 -10.43 13.48 -0.09
N GLU A 90 -10.02 12.22 -0.21
CA GLU A 90 -8.94 11.63 0.60
C GLU A 90 -8.27 10.48 -0.15
N ILE A 91 -6.96 10.38 0.00
CA ILE A 91 -6.15 9.23 -0.43
C ILE A 91 -5.41 8.73 0.80
N ASP A 92 -5.73 7.51 1.26
CA ASP A 92 -5.09 6.86 2.40
C ASP A 92 -4.16 5.74 1.90
N PRO A 93 -2.84 5.96 1.88
CA PRO A 93 -1.89 4.98 1.41
C PRO A 93 -1.70 3.80 2.38
N ILE A 94 -2.05 3.96 3.67
CA ILE A 94 -1.91 2.90 4.68
C ILE A 94 -3.04 1.87 4.51
N ARG A 95 -4.27 2.37 4.29
CA ARG A 95 -5.44 1.53 4.06
C ARG A 95 -5.58 1.10 2.60
N GLY A 96 -4.79 1.70 1.70
CA GLY A 96 -4.91 1.47 0.27
C GLY A 96 -6.24 1.98 -0.29
N THR A 97 -6.77 3.11 0.21
CA THR A 97 -8.12 3.58 -0.16
C THR A 97 -8.12 4.98 -0.74
N VAL A 98 -9.07 5.19 -1.65
CA VAL A 98 -9.45 6.51 -2.16
C VAL A 98 -10.91 6.77 -1.81
N THR A 99 -11.16 7.91 -1.16
CA THR A 99 -12.52 8.36 -0.80
C THR A 99 -12.93 9.52 -1.71
N PHE A 100 -14.13 9.44 -2.26
CA PHE A 100 -14.72 10.50 -3.08
C PHE A 100 -15.71 11.37 -2.28
N THR A 101 -16.00 12.56 -2.78
CA THR A 101 -16.93 13.51 -2.12
C THR A 101 -18.38 13.02 -2.09
N ASN A 102 -18.76 12.06 -2.93
CA ASN A 102 -20.06 11.39 -2.91
C ASN A 102 -20.17 10.32 -1.79
N GLY A 103 -19.07 10.06 -1.08
CA GLY A 103 -19.01 9.07 0.01
C GLY A 103 -18.58 7.67 -0.44
N GLU A 104 -18.37 7.44 -1.73
CA GLU A 104 -17.81 6.19 -2.23
C GLU A 104 -16.35 6.04 -1.80
N VAL A 105 -15.98 4.80 -1.44
CA VAL A 105 -14.60 4.41 -1.09
C VAL A 105 -14.22 3.24 -1.97
N ILE A 106 -13.10 3.37 -2.66
CA ILE A 106 -12.50 2.31 -3.48
C ILE A 106 -11.17 1.87 -2.91
N HIS A 107 -10.92 0.57 -2.88
CA HIS A 107 -9.66 -0.03 -2.43
C HIS A 107 -8.73 -0.33 -3.60
N ALA A 108 -7.44 -0.34 -3.35
CA ALA A 108 -6.46 -0.77 -4.35
C ALA A 108 -6.76 -2.21 -4.81
N GLY A 109 -6.78 -2.43 -6.12
CA GLY A 109 -7.21 -3.68 -6.74
C GLY A 109 -8.74 -3.82 -6.93
N GLU A 110 -9.54 -2.84 -6.51
CA GLU A 110 -10.99 -2.90 -6.63
C GLU A 110 -11.48 -2.26 -7.93
N VAL A 111 -12.43 -2.93 -8.56
CA VAL A 111 -13.13 -2.47 -9.76
C VAL A 111 -14.59 -2.20 -9.44
N ILE A 112 -15.08 -1.01 -9.74
CA ILE A 112 -16.48 -0.59 -9.55
C ILE A 112 -17.13 -0.44 -10.92
N GLY A 113 -18.41 -0.81 -11.04
CA GLY A 113 -19.23 -0.60 -12.23
C GLY A 113 -19.53 -1.87 -13.01
N ASP A 114 -20.10 -1.71 -14.22
CA ASP A 114 -20.41 -2.85 -15.10
C ASP A 114 -19.11 -3.32 -15.79
N VAL A 115 -18.58 -4.43 -15.31
CA VAL A 115 -17.31 -5.01 -15.77
C VAL A 115 -17.60 -6.29 -16.53
N SER A 116 -17.30 -6.29 -17.82
CA SER A 116 -17.36 -7.51 -18.63
C SER A 116 -16.15 -8.42 -18.33
N GLU A 117 -16.28 -9.69 -18.66
CA GLU A 117 -15.16 -10.63 -18.56
C GLU A 117 -13.95 -10.17 -19.40
N ALA A 118 -14.17 -9.62 -20.58
CA ALA A 118 -13.10 -9.08 -21.42
C ALA A 118 -12.35 -7.94 -20.73
N ASP A 119 -13.05 -7.09 -19.97
CA ASP A 119 -12.45 -6.02 -19.18
C ASP A 119 -11.55 -6.57 -18.07
N LEU A 120 -12.03 -7.60 -17.37
CA LEU A 120 -11.24 -8.27 -16.32
C LEU A 120 -9.97 -8.88 -16.93
N ARG A 121 -10.06 -9.55 -18.09
CA ARG A 121 -8.89 -10.11 -18.77
C ARG A 121 -7.89 -9.05 -19.19
N ARG A 122 -8.39 -7.91 -19.66
CA ARG A 122 -7.56 -6.76 -19.99
C ARG A 122 -6.81 -6.22 -18.76
N VAL A 123 -7.50 -6.05 -17.64
CA VAL A 123 -6.89 -5.62 -16.37
C VAL A 123 -5.82 -6.63 -15.91
N GLN A 124 -6.11 -7.93 -15.96
CA GLN A 124 -5.15 -8.97 -15.59
C GLN A 124 -3.89 -8.94 -16.48
N ILE A 125 -4.05 -8.81 -17.80
CA ILE A 125 -2.93 -8.71 -18.74
C ILE A 125 -2.10 -7.47 -18.43
N ARG A 126 -2.72 -6.30 -18.24
CA ARG A 126 -2.07 -5.05 -17.89
C ARG A 126 -1.28 -5.15 -16.59
N GLU A 127 -1.90 -5.64 -15.52
CA GLU A 127 -1.23 -5.80 -14.22
C GLU A 127 -0.04 -6.76 -14.29
N THR A 128 -0.14 -7.80 -15.11
CA THR A 128 0.99 -8.71 -15.34
C THR A 128 2.14 -8.00 -16.04
N ILE A 129 1.85 -7.23 -17.08
CA ILE A 129 2.86 -6.46 -17.81
C ILE A 129 3.50 -5.42 -16.89
N ARG A 130 2.71 -4.69 -16.11
CA ARG A 130 3.20 -3.68 -15.15
C ARG A 130 4.09 -4.30 -14.08
N SER A 131 3.64 -5.37 -13.46
CA SER A 131 4.44 -6.11 -12.45
C SER A 131 5.74 -6.65 -13.04
N HIS A 132 5.71 -7.07 -14.32
CA HIS A 132 6.91 -7.50 -15.04
C HIS A 132 7.90 -6.33 -15.20
N PHE A 133 7.47 -5.17 -15.69
CA PHE A 133 8.34 -4.01 -15.90
C PHE A 133 8.95 -3.51 -14.59
N GLU A 134 8.16 -3.48 -13.51
CA GLU A 134 8.64 -3.12 -12.18
C GLU A 134 9.76 -4.05 -11.71
N LYS A 135 9.53 -5.35 -11.84
CA LYS A 135 10.50 -6.38 -11.43
C LYS A 135 11.72 -6.43 -12.33
N GLU A 136 11.53 -6.34 -13.64
CA GLU A 136 12.62 -6.34 -14.62
C GLU A 136 13.54 -5.12 -14.41
N LYS A 137 12.99 -3.94 -14.16
CA LYS A 137 13.76 -2.73 -13.86
C LYS A 137 14.66 -2.92 -12.62
N GLU A 138 14.16 -3.58 -11.59
CA GLU A 138 14.93 -3.91 -10.38
C GLU A 138 16.06 -4.90 -10.69
N LEU A 139 15.79 -5.92 -11.51
CA LEU A 139 16.65 -7.07 -11.74
C LEU A 139 17.64 -6.90 -12.89
N TYR A 140 17.35 -6.00 -13.84
CA TYR A 140 18.17 -5.78 -15.03
C TYR A 140 19.63 -5.45 -14.68
N SER A 141 19.86 -4.53 -13.75
CA SER A 141 21.20 -4.15 -13.30
C SER A 141 21.96 -5.28 -12.58
N LYS A 142 21.25 -6.31 -12.13
CA LYS A 142 21.79 -7.51 -11.48
C LYS A 142 22.07 -8.66 -12.48
N GLY A 143 21.81 -8.43 -13.76
CA GLY A 143 21.96 -9.45 -14.80
C GLY A 143 20.96 -10.60 -14.68
N ILE A 144 19.77 -10.35 -14.13
CA ILE A 144 18.70 -11.35 -13.96
C ILE A 144 17.57 -11.01 -14.91
N LYS A 145 17.33 -11.86 -15.91
CA LYS A 145 16.22 -11.71 -16.84
C LYS A 145 14.91 -12.11 -16.18
N THR A 146 13.87 -11.33 -16.37
CA THR A 146 12.51 -11.58 -15.88
C THR A 146 11.66 -12.25 -16.95
N LEU A 147 10.87 -13.26 -16.57
CA LEU A 147 9.87 -13.92 -17.40
C LEU A 147 8.51 -13.88 -16.71
N SER A 148 7.45 -13.71 -17.51
CA SER A 148 6.06 -13.78 -17.07
C SER A 148 5.32 -14.88 -17.81
N LEU A 149 4.43 -15.58 -17.11
CA LEU A 149 3.70 -16.73 -17.61
C LEU A 149 2.19 -16.48 -17.56
N PHE A 150 1.52 -16.62 -18.70
CA PHE A 150 0.06 -16.61 -18.82
C PHE A 150 -0.48 -18.01 -19.06
N PHE A 151 -1.35 -18.46 -18.19
CA PHE A 151 -2.16 -19.66 -18.43
C PHE A 151 -3.51 -19.25 -19.03
N ILE A 152 -3.79 -19.72 -20.24
CA ILE A 152 -5.01 -19.39 -20.98
C ILE A 152 -5.96 -20.58 -21.06
N ASP A 153 -7.24 -20.30 -21.28
CA ASP A 153 -8.30 -21.29 -21.45
C ASP A 153 -8.35 -21.88 -22.87
N GLU A 154 -8.14 -21.05 -23.89
CA GLU A 154 -8.24 -21.43 -25.30
C GLU A 154 -7.10 -20.83 -26.13
N VAL A 155 -6.41 -21.64 -26.93
CA VAL A 155 -5.35 -21.17 -27.83
C VAL A 155 -5.89 -20.17 -28.85
N ALA A 156 -7.13 -20.38 -29.33
CA ALA A 156 -7.79 -19.52 -30.28
C ALA A 156 -7.99 -18.07 -29.80
N LYS A 157 -8.03 -17.83 -28.49
CA LYS A 157 -8.10 -16.47 -27.92
C LYS A 157 -6.76 -15.72 -27.99
N TYR A 158 -5.65 -16.45 -28.08
CA TYR A 158 -4.32 -15.85 -28.17
C TYR A 158 -3.85 -15.73 -29.62
N ARG A 159 -4.00 -16.81 -30.43
CA ARG A 159 -3.58 -16.88 -31.83
C ARG A 159 -4.64 -17.55 -32.68
N LYS A 160 -4.78 -17.10 -33.93
CA LYS A 160 -5.63 -17.71 -34.97
C LYS A 160 -4.87 -17.70 -36.28
N TYR A 161 -5.44 -18.33 -37.30
CA TYR A 161 -4.84 -18.44 -38.62
C TYR A 161 -5.74 -17.71 -39.63
N ASP A 162 -5.13 -16.97 -40.55
CA ASP A 162 -5.84 -16.35 -41.68
C ASP A 162 -6.18 -17.36 -42.79
N GLU A 163 -6.81 -16.88 -43.86
CA GLU A 163 -7.19 -17.74 -45.00
C GLU A 163 -5.98 -18.34 -45.71
N ASP A 164 -4.82 -17.70 -45.62
CA ASP A 164 -3.55 -18.15 -46.21
C ASP A 164 -2.76 -19.07 -45.26
N GLY A 165 -3.26 -19.32 -44.05
CA GLY A 165 -2.63 -20.17 -43.04
C GLY A 165 -1.52 -19.47 -42.24
N ASN A 166 -1.39 -18.13 -42.33
CA ASN A 166 -0.44 -17.38 -41.52
C ASN A 166 -0.99 -17.17 -40.08
N GLU A 167 -0.11 -17.27 -39.11
CA GLU A 167 -0.43 -17.02 -37.71
C GLU A 167 -0.66 -15.50 -37.47
N ILE A 168 -1.83 -15.16 -36.96
CA ILE A 168 -2.18 -13.78 -36.58
C ILE A 168 -2.65 -13.72 -35.14
N ASN A 169 -2.55 -12.53 -34.52
CA ASN A 169 -3.07 -12.30 -33.18
C ASN A 169 -4.57 -12.57 -33.10
N SER A 170 -5.02 -12.91 -31.92
CA SER A 170 -6.41 -12.93 -31.52
C SER A 170 -6.58 -12.05 -30.26
N GLU A 171 -7.72 -12.10 -29.62
CA GLU A 171 -8.13 -11.21 -28.53
C GLU A 171 -7.03 -10.95 -27.49
N TYR A 172 -6.44 -12.00 -26.89
CA TYR A 172 -5.42 -11.84 -25.85
C TYR A 172 -4.09 -11.30 -26.41
N GLY A 173 -3.75 -11.67 -27.64
CA GLY A 173 -2.55 -11.15 -28.31
C GLY A 173 -2.67 -9.66 -28.61
N ASP A 174 -3.83 -9.22 -29.12
CA ASP A 174 -4.11 -7.82 -29.42
C ASP A 174 -4.15 -6.97 -28.16
N ILE A 175 -4.84 -7.44 -27.10
CA ILE A 175 -4.88 -6.76 -25.79
C ILE A 175 -3.45 -6.64 -25.23
N PHE A 176 -2.67 -7.71 -25.27
CA PHE A 176 -1.31 -7.71 -24.75
C PHE A 176 -0.42 -6.67 -25.44
N GLU A 177 -0.42 -6.63 -26.77
CA GLU A 177 0.44 -5.70 -27.52
C GLU A 177 0.03 -4.25 -27.30
N GLN A 178 -1.26 -3.98 -27.17
CA GLN A 178 -1.76 -2.65 -26.85
C GLN A 178 -1.32 -2.21 -25.44
N GLU A 179 -1.63 -3.01 -24.41
CA GLU A 179 -1.29 -2.69 -23.02
C GLU A 179 0.23 -2.63 -22.81
N TYR A 180 0.99 -3.50 -23.48
CA TYR A 180 2.45 -3.45 -23.46
C TYR A 180 2.99 -2.12 -24.02
N THR A 181 2.45 -1.68 -25.16
CA THR A 181 2.87 -0.43 -25.80
C THR A 181 2.55 0.79 -24.91
N ASP A 182 1.37 0.79 -24.30
CA ASP A 182 0.96 1.89 -23.43
C ASP A 182 1.85 1.97 -22.18
N ILE A 183 2.12 0.83 -21.52
CA ILE A 183 3.00 0.76 -20.36
C ILE A 183 4.45 1.09 -20.75
N LEU A 184 4.95 0.58 -21.88
CA LEU A 184 6.29 0.91 -22.35
C LEU A 184 6.49 2.42 -22.49
N ASN A 185 5.51 3.14 -23.03
CA ASN A 185 5.57 4.59 -23.17
C ASN A 185 5.64 5.33 -21.82
N GLU A 186 5.05 4.77 -20.76
CA GLU A 186 5.19 5.32 -19.39
C GLU A 186 6.61 5.16 -18.84
N TYR A 187 7.31 4.06 -19.21
CA TYR A 187 8.66 3.76 -18.72
C TYR A 187 9.77 4.46 -19.51
N LEU A 188 9.51 4.85 -20.76
CA LEU A 188 10.49 5.52 -21.60
C LEU A 188 10.58 7.01 -21.24
N THR A 189 11.72 7.42 -20.71
CA THR A 189 11.98 8.82 -20.32
C THR A 189 12.99 9.47 -21.29
N VAL A 190 13.27 10.74 -21.05
CA VAL A 190 14.31 11.49 -21.78
C VAL A 190 15.74 11.16 -21.34
N PHE A 191 15.91 10.44 -20.23
CA PHE A 191 17.23 10.14 -19.64
C PHE A 191 18.00 9.02 -20.33
N ASN A 192 17.31 8.17 -21.12
CA ASN A 192 17.90 7.11 -21.93
C ASN A 192 18.88 6.20 -21.15
N THR A 193 18.40 5.66 -20.03
CA THR A 193 19.16 4.71 -19.19
C THR A 193 19.47 3.41 -19.95
N PRO A 194 20.49 2.60 -19.52
CA PRO A 194 20.76 1.29 -20.14
C PRO A 194 19.54 0.38 -20.22
N TYR A 195 18.66 0.40 -19.21
CA TYR A 195 17.41 -0.35 -19.23
C TYR A 195 16.42 0.19 -20.28
N GLU A 196 16.29 1.51 -20.40
CA GLU A 196 15.43 2.10 -21.44
C GLU A 196 15.97 1.82 -22.86
N GLN A 197 17.30 1.80 -23.06
CA GLN A 197 17.91 1.40 -24.32
C GLN A 197 17.60 -0.05 -24.66
N TYR A 198 17.68 -0.94 -23.67
CA TYR A 198 17.27 -2.34 -23.82
C TYR A 198 15.80 -2.44 -24.23
N LEU A 199 14.89 -1.76 -23.55
CA LEU A 199 13.47 -1.75 -23.88
C LEU A 199 13.19 -1.24 -25.31
N ARG A 200 13.88 -0.18 -25.76
CA ARG A 200 13.75 0.37 -27.12
C ARG A 200 14.27 -0.55 -28.22
N SER A 201 15.17 -1.47 -27.89
CA SER A 201 15.76 -2.40 -28.85
C SER A 201 14.87 -3.57 -29.21
N ILE A 202 13.76 -3.77 -28.47
CA ILE A 202 12.89 -4.93 -28.62
C ILE A 202 11.57 -4.52 -29.29
N ASP A 203 11.23 -5.21 -30.38
CA ASP A 203 9.93 -5.09 -31.03
C ASP A 203 8.83 -5.76 -30.18
N VAL A 204 7.68 -5.10 -30.04
CA VAL A 204 6.57 -5.60 -29.22
C VAL A 204 6.11 -7.00 -29.60
N HIS A 205 6.01 -7.29 -30.91
CA HIS A 205 5.60 -8.59 -31.39
C HIS A 205 6.57 -9.73 -31.04
N SER A 206 7.83 -9.39 -30.77
CA SER A 206 8.88 -10.33 -30.37
C SER A 206 8.93 -10.58 -28.86
N THR A 207 8.22 -9.77 -28.05
CA THR A 207 8.29 -9.84 -26.58
C THR A 207 7.53 -11.01 -26.00
N HIS A 208 6.61 -11.60 -26.75
CA HIS A 208 5.75 -12.68 -26.29
C HIS A 208 5.70 -13.85 -27.24
N ALA A 209 5.55 -15.05 -26.70
CA ALA A 209 5.45 -16.28 -27.46
C ALA A 209 4.41 -17.23 -26.86
N GLY A 210 3.75 -17.99 -27.73
CA GLY A 210 2.81 -19.03 -27.33
C GLY A 210 3.44 -20.42 -27.44
N TYR A 211 3.34 -21.19 -26.36
CA TYR A 211 3.81 -22.57 -26.31
C TYR A 211 2.59 -23.49 -26.15
N PHE A 212 2.19 -24.14 -27.28
CA PHE A 212 0.97 -24.91 -27.38
C PHE A 212 1.22 -26.23 -28.12
N SER A 213 0.30 -27.18 -28.01
CA SER A 213 0.27 -28.36 -28.84
C SER A 213 0.16 -27.99 -30.31
N ILE A 214 0.70 -28.84 -31.19
CA ILE A 214 0.73 -28.62 -32.64
C ILE A 214 -0.05 -29.73 -33.32
N ASP A 215 -0.97 -29.40 -34.22
CA ASP A 215 -1.72 -30.35 -35.03
C ASP A 215 -0.87 -30.92 -36.18
N LYS A 216 -1.43 -31.87 -36.94
CA LYS A 216 -0.76 -32.48 -38.09
C LYS A 216 -0.46 -31.50 -39.25
N LYS A 217 -1.06 -30.30 -39.21
CA LYS A 217 -0.82 -29.23 -40.19
C LYS A 217 0.19 -28.20 -39.70
N GLY A 218 0.69 -28.34 -38.44
CA GLY A 218 1.61 -27.40 -37.82
C GLY A 218 0.92 -26.25 -37.07
N HIS A 219 -0.41 -26.25 -36.97
CA HIS A 219 -1.14 -25.20 -36.26
C HIS A 219 -1.13 -25.47 -34.77
N LYS A 220 -1.00 -24.41 -33.98
CA LYS A 220 -1.12 -24.43 -32.53
C LYS A 220 -2.57 -24.62 -32.12
N VAL A 221 -2.84 -25.62 -31.30
CA VAL A 221 -4.18 -26.04 -30.88
C VAL A 221 -4.24 -26.31 -29.38
N ASP A 222 -5.45 -26.40 -28.85
CA ASP A 222 -5.66 -26.82 -27.46
C ASP A 222 -5.18 -28.26 -27.28
N SER A 223 -4.47 -28.51 -26.19
CA SER A 223 -4.06 -29.86 -25.83
C SER A 223 -5.26 -30.68 -25.38
N SER A 224 -5.32 -31.93 -25.83
CA SER A 224 -6.34 -32.91 -25.44
C SER A 224 -5.73 -34.07 -24.68
N LEU A 225 -6.43 -34.53 -23.62
CA LEU A 225 -6.08 -35.76 -22.92
C LEU A 225 -6.48 -36.95 -23.79
N LYS A 226 -5.60 -37.94 -23.98
CA LYS A 226 -5.96 -39.19 -24.59
C LYS A 226 -7.01 -39.91 -23.75
N ARG A 227 -8.09 -40.40 -24.37
CA ARG A 227 -9.13 -41.18 -23.69
C ARG A 227 -8.51 -42.35 -22.93
N GLY A 228 -8.52 -42.30 -21.59
CA GLY A 228 -8.08 -43.39 -20.72
C GLY A 228 -6.61 -43.34 -20.29
N SER A 229 -5.88 -42.27 -20.54
CA SER A 229 -4.55 -42.02 -19.99
C SER A 229 -4.42 -40.57 -19.44
N ASP A 230 -3.54 -40.38 -18.50
CA ASP A 230 -3.16 -39.04 -18.03
C ASP A 230 -2.11 -38.35 -18.92
N GLU A 231 -1.79 -38.95 -20.08
CA GLU A 231 -0.82 -38.42 -21.04
C GLU A 231 -1.48 -37.43 -22.02
N SER A 232 -0.87 -36.24 -22.13
CA SER A 232 -1.24 -35.19 -23.08
C SER A 232 -0.52 -35.33 -24.42
N ASP A 233 -1.13 -34.84 -25.50
CA ASP A 233 -0.53 -34.82 -26.86
C ASP A 233 0.55 -33.71 -27.02
N ASP A 234 1.02 -33.08 -25.90
CA ASP A 234 1.91 -31.92 -25.89
C ASP A 234 3.40 -32.20 -26.15
N ILE A 235 3.78 -33.38 -26.63
CA ILE A 235 5.19 -33.81 -26.77
C ILE A 235 6.03 -32.80 -27.60
N SER A 236 5.46 -32.24 -28.67
CA SER A 236 6.18 -31.31 -29.56
C SER A 236 6.41 -29.93 -28.94
N ALA A 237 5.42 -29.42 -28.20
CA ALA A 237 5.55 -28.15 -27.46
C ALA A 237 6.51 -28.30 -26.28
N TYR A 238 6.49 -29.43 -25.60
CA TYR A 238 7.35 -29.78 -24.49
C TYR A 238 8.83 -29.81 -24.89
N ASP A 239 9.15 -30.46 -26.03
CA ASP A 239 10.51 -30.52 -26.57
C ASP A 239 11.08 -29.13 -26.89
N LEU A 240 10.24 -28.23 -27.45
CA LEU A 240 10.64 -26.87 -27.78
C LEU A 240 11.00 -26.06 -26.54
N ILE A 241 10.17 -26.16 -25.51
CA ILE A 241 10.35 -25.45 -24.24
C ILE A 241 11.61 -25.94 -23.51
N LEU A 242 11.87 -27.25 -23.49
CA LEU A 242 13.06 -27.81 -22.84
C LEU A 242 14.35 -27.45 -23.57
N LYS A 243 14.34 -27.43 -24.90
CA LYS A 243 15.51 -27.07 -25.72
C LYS A 243 15.85 -25.58 -25.62
N ASP A 244 14.84 -24.72 -25.45
CA ASP A 244 15.02 -23.27 -25.38
C ASP A 244 15.14 -22.71 -23.94
N LYS A 245 15.14 -23.57 -22.91
CA LYS A 245 15.13 -23.17 -21.50
C LYS A 245 16.29 -22.22 -21.14
N GLU A 246 17.52 -22.56 -21.54
CA GLU A 246 18.69 -21.74 -21.28
C GLU A 246 18.69 -20.45 -22.12
N ARG A 247 18.24 -20.54 -23.37
CA ARG A 247 18.14 -19.40 -24.28
C ARG A 247 17.14 -18.35 -23.78
N LEU A 248 16.06 -18.78 -23.11
CA LEU A 248 15.09 -17.86 -22.49
C LEU A 248 15.68 -17.04 -21.33
N LEU A 249 16.80 -17.46 -20.75
CA LEU A 249 17.48 -16.73 -19.67
C LEU A 249 18.41 -15.62 -20.20
N SER A 250 18.72 -15.60 -21.49
CA SER A 250 19.59 -14.58 -22.11
C SER A 250 18.79 -13.32 -22.46
N PHE A 251 19.37 -12.14 -22.23
CA PHE A 251 18.80 -10.86 -22.69
C PHE A 251 18.84 -10.71 -24.23
N GLU A 252 19.61 -11.52 -24.92
CA GLU A 252 19.60 -11.55 -26.39
C GLU A 252 18.29 -12.12 -26.97
N ASN A 253 17.60 -12.94 -26.20
CA ASN A 253 16.29 -13.43 -26.57
C ASN A 253 15.23 -12.39 -26.20
N PRO A 254 14.44 -11.85 -27.16
CA PRO A 254 13.44 -10.81 -26.88
C PRO A 254 12.23 -11.32 -26.09
N VAL A 255 11.96 -12.63 -26.08
CA VAL A 255 10.80 -13.21 -25.39
C VAL A 255 10.90 -13.01 -23.89
N ARG A 256 9.90 -12.38 -23.32
CA ARG A 256 9.75 -12.08 -21.89
C ARG A 256 8.43 -12.57 -21.33
N PHE A 257 7.43 -12.76 -22.18
CA PHE A 257 6.09 -13.21 -21.82
C PHE A 257 5.76 -14.50 -22.55
N ILE A 258 5.24 -15.48 -21.81
CA ILE A 258 4.95 -16.81 -22.30
C ILE A 258 3.46 -17.10 -22.11
N PHE A 259 2.76 -17.42 -23.19
CA PHE A 259 1.38 -17.88 -23.16
C PHE A 259 1.33 -19.38 -23.29
N SER A 260 0.56 -20.06 -22.43
CA SER A 260 0.43 -21.52 -22.44
C SER A 260 -0.98 -21.96 -22.06
N HIS A 261 -1.48 -23.00 -22.72
CA HIS A 261 -2.75 -23.63 -22.37
C HIS A 261 -2.55 -24.74 -21.34
N SER A 262 -1.96 -25.84 -21.72
CA SER A 262 -1.74 -27.00 -20.84
C SER A 262 -0.32 -27.55 -20.90
N ALA A 263 0.43 -27.24 -21.95
CA ALA A 263 1.76 -27.79 -22.21
C ALA A 263 2.76 -27.60 -21.07
N LEU A 264 2.56 -26.56 -20.23
CA LEU A 264 3.40 -26.28 -19.06
C LEU A 264 2.87 -26.90 -17.77
N ARG A 265 1.81 -27.73 -17.80
CA ARG A 265 1.24 -28.32 -16.58
C ARG A 265 2.19 -29.32 -15.91
N GLU A 266 2.98 -30.06 -16.70
CA GLU A 266 3.89 -31.08 -16.18
C GLU A 266 5.33 -30.85 -16.64
N GLY A 267 6.28 -30.92 -15.71
CA GLY A 267 7.72 -30.99 -15.98
C GLY A 267 8.44 -29.68 -16.36
N TRP A 268 7.75 -28.62 -16.76
CA TRP A 268 8.40 -27.35 -17.07
C TRP A 268 8.54 -26.47 -15.83
N ASP A 269 9.72 -25.94 -15.62
CA ASP A 269 10.04 -24.97 -14.61
C ASP A 269 11.17 -24.07 -15.11
N ASN A 270 10.98 -22.79 -15.08
CA ASN A 270 12.04 -21.83 -15.34
C ASN A 270 12.28 -21.01 -14.07
N PRO A 271 13.53 -20.95 -13.58
CA PRO A 271 13.84 -20.25 -12.33
C PRO A 271 13.54 -18.74 -12.39
N ASN A 272 13.52 -18.16 -13.58
CA ASN A 272 13.34 -16.72 -13.77
C ASN A 272 11.89 -16.31 -14.08
N VAL A 273 10.91 -17.19 -13.81
CA VAL A 273 9.50 -16.80 -13.79
C VAL A 273 9.22 -16.00 -12.50
N PHE A 274 8.80 -14.75 -12.66
CA PHE A 274 8.49 -13.84 -11.57
C PHE A 274 7.03 -13.41 -11.52
N GLN A 275 6.29 -13.55 -12.63
CA GLN A 275 4.86 -13.28 -12.69
C GLN A 275 4.12 -14.50 -13.27
N ILE A 276 2.97 -14.81 -12.68
CA ILE A 276 2.04 -15.82 -13.20
C ILE A 276 0.65 -15.20 -13.24
N CYS A 277 0.00 -15.29 -14.38
CA CYS A 277 -1.38 -14.86 -14.58
C CYS A 277 -2.23 -16.00 -15.14
N THR A 278 -3.42 -16.21 -14.58
CA THR A 278 -4.36 -17.22 -15.05
C THR A 278 -5.56 -16.55 -15.70
N LEU A 279 -5.64 -16.65 -17.05
CA LEU A 279 -6.73 -16.12 -17.88
C LEU A 279 -7.71 -17.24 -18.22
N LYS A 280 -8.40 -17.80 -17.21
CA LYS A 280 -9.36 -18.91 -17.38
C LYS A 280 -10.73 -18.54 -16.87
N HIS A 281 -11.76 -19.11 -17.53
CA HIS A 281 -13.14 -18.96 -17.12
C HIS A 281 -13.45 -19.83 -15.89
N GLY A 282 -14.15 -19.27 -14.90
CA GLY A 282 -14.67 -20.06 -13.76
C GLY A 282 -13.65 -20.41 -12.66
N GLY A 283 -12.45 -19.83 -12.68
CA GLY A 283 -11.42 -20.07 -11.66
C GLY A 283 -10.74 -21.44 -11.80
N SER A 284 -9.60 -21.60 -11.12
CA SER A 284 -8.87 -22.88 -11.05
C SER A 284 -9.19 -23.58 -9.73
N SER A 285 -9.22 -24.92 -9.72
CA SER A 285 -9.34 -25.68 -8.47
C SER A 285 -8.13 -25.39 -7.55
N PRO A 286 -8.24 -25.56 -6.22
CA PRO A 286 -7.11 -25.36 -5.29
C PRO A 286 -5.85 -26.13 -5.70
N THR A 287 -6.02 -27.36 -6.17
CA THR A 287 -4.91 -28.19 -6.67
C THR A 287 -4.26 -27.60 -7.93
N GLN A 288 -5.06 -27.07 -8.87
CA GLN A 288 -4.53 -26.43 -10.07
C GLN A 288 -3.82 -25.12 -9.74
N LYS A 289 -4.40 -24.28 -8.87
CA LYS A 289 -3.77 -23.04 -8.39
C LYS A 289 -2.38 -23.34 -7.80
N ARG A 290 -2.29 -24.36 -6.93
CA ARG A 290 -1.02 -24.78 -6.34
C ARG A 290 -0.01 -25.26 -7.40
N GLN A 291 -0.43 -26.06 -8.38
CA GLN A 291 0.45 -26.53 -9.44
C GLN A 291 0.94 -25.40 -10.34
N GLU A 292 0.09 -24.45 -10.69
CA GLU A 292 0.43 -23.28 -11.49
C GLU A 292 1.42 -22.36 -10.75
N VAL A 293 1.15 -22.05 -9.48
CA VAL A 293 2.05 -21.25 -8.63
C VAL A 293 3.39 -21.96 -8.41
N GLY A 294 3.37 -23.29 -8.22
CA GLY A 294 4.57 -24.11 -8.03
C GLY A 294 5.60 -23.97 -9.15
N ARG A 295 5.17 -23.64 -10.37
CA ARG A 295 6.06 -23.44 -11.54
C ARG A 295 6.99 -22.23 -11.39
N GLY A 296 6.58 -21.23 -10.63
CA GLY A 296 7.35 -20.00 -10.42
C GLY A 296 8.18 -19.97 -9.14
N LEU A 297 8.12 -20.97 -8.26
CA LEU A 297 8.70 -20.92 -6.92
C LEU A 297 10.22 -21.11 -6.87
N ARG A 298 10.87 -21.59 -7.93
CA ARG A 298 12.33 -21.78 -7.93
C ARG A 298 13.08 -20.48 -7.79
N LEU A 299 14.17 -20.47 -7.01
CA LEU A 299 15.07 -19.32 -6.90
C LEU A 299 15.69 -19.00 -8.26
N CYS A 300 15.75 -17.73 -8.60
CA CYS A 300 16.24 -17.26 -9.90
C CYS A 300 17.75 -17.49 -10.08
N VAL A 301 18.17 -17.40 -11.33
CA VAL A 301 19.58 -17.42 -11.73
C VAL A 301 19.92 -16.14 -12.49
N ASN A 302 21.19 -15.71 -12.39
CA ASN A 302 21.72 -14.63 -13.23
C ASN A 302 22.13 -15.17 -14.62
N GLN A 303 22.65 -14.28 -15.48
CA GLN A 303 23.13 -14.64 -16.82
C GLN A 303 24.27 -15.66 -16.83
N ASN A 304 25.04 -15.77 -15.73
CA ASN A 304 26.12 -16.72 -15.61
C ASN A 304 25.63 -18.12 -15.14
N GLY A 305 24.30 -18.28 -14.92
CA GLY A 305 23.71 -19.51 -14.39
C GLY A 305 23.86 -19.66 -12.87
N GLU A 306 24.33 -18.64 -12.17
CA GLU A 306 24.50 -18.67 -10.70
C GLU A 306 23.17 -18.46 -10.01
N ARG A 307 22.85 -19.39 -9.09
CA ARG A 307 21.62 -19.32 -8.29
C ARG A 307 21.70 -18.16 -7.31
N GLN A 308 20.65 -17.40 -7.24
CA GLN A 308 20.50 -16.25 -6.35
C GLN A 308 19.86 -16.70 -5.02
N ASP A 309 20.58 -17.48 -4.25
CA ASP A 309 20.16 -18.05 -2.97
C ASP A 309 20.66 -17.23 -1.75
N TYR A 310 20.50 -17.79 -0.56
CA TYR A 310 20.89 -17.14 0.68
C TYR A 310 22.42 -16.92 0.79
N ASP A 311 23.21 -17.86 0.26
CA ASP A 311 24.68 -17.74 0.28
C ASP A 311 25.16 -16.58 -0.59
N THR A 312 24.43 -16.29 -1.68
CA THR A 312 24.73 -15.20 -2.64
C THR A 312 24.14 -13.86 -2.18
N LEU A 313 22.91 -13.85 -1.66
CA LEU A 313 22.14 -12.62 -1.41
C LEU A 313 21.91 -12.28 0.06
N GLY A 314 22.22 -13.21 1.00
CA GLY A 314 21.96 -13.04 2.41
C GLY A 314 20.48 -12.76 2.71
N SER A 315 20.21 -11.74 3.53
CA SER A 315 18.84 -11.32 3.86
C SER A 315 17.99 -10.83 2.68
N GLN A 316 18.62 -10.47 1.56
CA GLN A 316 17.93 -9.96 0.37
C GLN A 316 17.29 -11.07 -0.49
N VAL A 317 17.51 -12.34 -0.16
CA VAL A 317 17.08 -13.48 -0.99
C VAL A 317 15.58 -13.45 -1.28
N GLN A 318 14.71 -13.19 -0.32
CA GLN A 318 13.25 -13.17 -0.51
C GLN A 318 12.75 -11.86 -1.15
N LYS A 319 13.50 -10.77 -1.04
CA LYS A 319 13.21 -9.52 -1.76
C LYS A 319 13.45 -9.66 -3.26
N ILE A 320 14.56 -10.30 -3.64
CA ILE A 320 14.90 -10.57 -5.04
C ILE A 320 14.00 -11.69 -5.58
N ASN A 321 13.87 -12.77 -4.84
CA ASN A 321 13.07 -13.93 -5.21
C ASN A 321 11.63 -13.78 -4.73
N GLN A 322 10.85 -12.99 -5.44
CA GLN A 322 9.42 -12.78 -5.20
C GLN A 322 8.65 -13.16 -6.46
N LEU A 323 7.63 -14.01 -6.31
CA LEU A 323 6.72 -14.43 -7.37
C LEU A 323 5.41 -13.68 -7.21
N THR A 324 5.02 -12.88 -8.19
CA THR A 324 3.72 -12.20 -8.22
C THR A 324 2.71 -13.04 -8.99
N VAL A 325 1.61 -13.39 -8.34
CA VAL A 325 0.48 -14.12 -8.94
C VAL A 325 -0.67 -13.14 -9.17
N ILE A 326 -1.08 -13.01 -10.43
CA ILE A 326 -2.22 -12.19 -10.83
C ILE A 326 -3.43 -13.12 -10.92
N ALA A 327 -4.32 -13.02 -9.92
CA ALA A 327 -5.48 -13.89 -9.78
C ALA A 327 -6.72 -13.30 -10.48
N SER A 328 -7.68 -14.15 -10.84
CA SER A 328 -9.02 -13.73 -11.30
C SER A 328 -10.01 -13.55 -10.16
N ASP A 329 -9.65 -14.04 -8.99
CA ASP A 329 -10.46 -13.99 -7.77
C ASP A 329 -9.92 -12.89 -6.84
N GLY A 330 -10.73 -12.45 -5.89
CA GLY A 330 -10.27 -11.56 -4.84
C GLY A 330 -9.10 -12.15 -4.05
N TYR A 331 -8.24 -11.28 -3.53
CA TYR A 331 -7.05 -11.69 -2.77
C TYR A 331 -7.37 -12.73 -1.68
N LYS A 332 -8.40 -12.45 -0.88
CA LYS A 332 -8.77 -13.32 0.25
C LYS A 332 -9.19 -14.72 -0.19
N ASP A 333 -9.98 -14.82 -1.24
CA ASP A 333 -10.48 -16.10 -1.75
C ASP A 333 -9.34 -16.92 -2.37
N PHE A 334 -8.49 -16.26 -3.16
CA PHE A 334 -7.33 -16.93 -3.76
C PHE A 334 -6.36 -17.46 -2.71
N VAL A 335 -6.03 -16.64 -1.70
CA VAL A 335 -5.12 -17.03 -0.61
C VAL A 335 -5.71 -18.15 0.24
N ALA A 336 -7.01 -18.07 0.59
CA ALA A 336 -7.69 -19.14 1.34
C ALA A 336 -7.62 -20.49 0.61
N ASP A 337 -7.86 -20.50 -0.70
CA ASP A 337 -7.77 -21.71 -1.52
C ASP A 337 -6.33 -22.26 -1.60
N LEU A 338 -5.35 -21.38 -1.78
CA LEU A 338 -3.93 -21.77 -1.84
C LEU A 338 -3.45 -22.31 -0.48
N GLN A 339 -3.78 -21.63 0.60
CA GLN A 339 -3.46 -22.07 1.97
C GLN A 339 -4.14 -23.39 2.30
N LYS A 340 -5.40 -23.59 1.89
CA LYS A 340 -6.10 -24.86 2.07
C LYS A 340 -5.34 -26.01 1.39
N GLY A 341 -4.91 -25.82 0.16
CA GLY A 341 -4.12 -26.84 -0.54
C GLY A 341 -2.77 -27.15 0.13
N ILE A 342 -2.12 -26.12 0.72
CA ILE A 342 -0.87 -26.31 1.47
C ILE A 342 -1.15 -27.02 2.81
N ARG A 343 -2.22 -26.66 3.52
CA ARG A 343 -2.63 -27.32 4.79
C ARG A 343 -2.93 -28.81 4.62
N GLU A 344 -3.54 -29.19 3.52
CA GLU A 344 -3.80 -30.60 3.21
C GLU A 344 -2.50 -31.42 3.10
N ASP A 345 -1.42 -30.83 2.60
CA ASP A 345 -0.10 -31.48 2.57
C ASP A 345 0.63 -31.44 3.91
N LEU A 346 0.29 -30.51 4.80
CA LEU A 346 0.89 -30.36 6.13
C LEU A 346 0.12 -31.09 7.23
N TYR A 347 -0.90 -31.88 6.87
CA TYR A 347 -1.79 -32.58 7.78
C TYR A 347 -1.05 -33.41 8.86
N ASP A 348 0.10 -33.99 8.56
CA ASP A 348 0.88 -34.81 9.51
C ASP A 348 1.80 -33.99 10.43
N ARG A 349 1.83 -32.65 10.33
CA ARG A 349 2.66 -31.83 11.19
C ARG A 349 2.06 -31.64 12.59
N PRO A 350 2.92 -31.66 13.63
CA PRO A 350 2.49 -31.28 14.97
C PRO A 350 2.09 -29.79 15.01
N THR A 351 1.01 -29.50 15.70
CA THR A 351 0.50 -28.11 15.87
C THR A 351 0.87 -27.53 17.23
N LYS A 352 1.39 -28.36 18.16
CA LYS A 352 1.68 -27.99 19.56
C LYS A 352 3.13 -28.29 19.93
N ALA A 353 3.74 -27.34 20.63
CA ALA A 353 5.13 -27.42 21.12
C ALA A 353 5.20 -28.06 22.50
N THR A 354 4.64 -29.26 22.66
CA THR A 354 4.66 -29.97 23.96
C THR A 354 6.01 -30.60 24.27
N ALA A 355 6.28 -30.92 25.54
CA ALA A 355 7.52 -31.63 25.93
C ALA A 355 7.67 -32.96 25.18
N GLU A 356 6.56 -33.71 25.04
CA GLU A 356 6.48 -35.03 24.38
C GLU A 356 6.84 -34.90 22.89
N TYR A 357 6.53 -33.76 22.26
CA TYR A 357 6.90 -33.52 20.86
C TYR A 357 8.42 -33.50 20.67
N PHE A 358 9.17 -32.87 21.58
CA PHE A 358 10.61 -32.73 21.46
C PHE A 358 11.37 -34.00 21.86
N ILE A 359 10.85 -34.78 22.83
CA ILE A 359 11.49 -35.99 23.34
C ILE A 359 11.64 -37.04 22.22
N GLY A 360 12.85 -37.61 22.10
CA GLY A 360 13.12 -38.66 21.12
C GLY A 360 13.31 -38.17 19.67
N LYS A 361 13.18 -36.87 19.38
CA LYS A 361 13.50 -36.33 18.07
C LYS A 361 14.99 -36.44 17.77
N THR A 362 15.32 -36.85 16.56
CA THR A 362 16.70 -36.94 16.08
C THR A 362 17.06 -35.70 15.26
N LEU A 363 18.15 -35.05 15.64
CA LEU A 363 18.71 -33.87 14.99
C LEU A 363 20.02 -34.25 14.31
N ASN A 364 20.22 -33.82 13.07
CA ASN A 364 21.52 -33.96 12.42
C ASN A 364 22.34 -32.68 12.64
N ILE A 365 23.39 -32.79 13.41
CA ILE A 365 24.27 -31.69 13.78
C ILE A 365 25.68 -32.01 13.32
N GLY A 366 26.21 -31.25 12.37
CA GLY A 366 27.57 -31.46 11.86
C GLY A 366 27.78 -32.83 11.23
N GLY A 367 26.75 -33.49 10.73
CA GLY A 367 26.79 -34.82 10.13
C GLY A 367 26.64 -35.98 11.14
N SER A 368 26.37 -35.69 12.40
CA SER A 368 26.09 -36.70 13.46
C SER A 368 24.64 -36.60 13.90
N ASP A 369 23.98 -37.74 14.06
CA ASP A 369 22.62 -37.82 14.56
C ASP A 369 22.60 -37.76 16.09
N VAL A 370 21.97 -36.74 16.66
CA VAL A 370 21.79 -36.50 18.09
C VAL A 370 20.33 -36.62 18.45
N THR A 371 19.99 -37.48 19.40
CA THR A 371 18.60 -37.66 19.84
C THR A 371 18.32 -36.79 21.06
N VAL A 372 17.24 -36.02 21.05
CA VAL A 372 16.78 -35.18 22.16
C VAL A 372 16.33 -36.09 23.33
N SER A 373 17.00 -35.99 24.45
CA SER A 373 16.68 -36.75 25.65
C SER A 373 15.43 -36.22 26.37
N ASP A 374 14.83 -37.02 27.25
CA ASP A 374 13.67 -36.65 28.08
C ASP A 374 13.94 -35.37 28.91
N LYS A 375 15.15 -35.16 29.38
CA LYS A 375 15.53 -33.97 30.12
C LYS A 375 15.57 -32.76 29.21
N GLN A 376 16.21 -32.89 28.07
CA GLN A 376 16.29 -31.79 27.08
C GLN A 376 14.92 -31.40 26.56
N GLY A 377 14.03 -32.35 26.23
CA GLY A 377 12.68 -32.04 25.79
C GLY A 377 11.85 -31.24 26.80
N ARG A 378 11.95 -31.60 28.10
CA ARG A 378 11.31 -30.83 29.16
C ARG A 378 11.95 -29.46 29.38
N ASP A 379 13.27 -29.35 29.22
CA ASP A 379 13.99 -28.08 29.37
C ASP A 379 13.65 -27.13 28.19
N ILE A 380 13.49 -27.65 26.97
CA ILE A 380 13.00 -26.90 25.79
C ILE A 380 11.59 -26.38 26.07
N TYR A 381 10.67 -27.23 26.53
CA TYR A 381 9.30 -26.81 26.83
C TYR A 381 9.26 -25.71 27.90
N ARG A 382 10.03 -25.83 28.97
CA ARG A 382 10.15 -24.79 30.01
C ARG A 382 10.75 -23.49 29.44
N TYR A 383 11.73 -23.61 28.55
CA TYR A 383 12.31 -22.45 27.86
C TYR A 383 11.27 -21.70 27.05
N LEU A 384 10.40 -22.42 26.34
CA LEU A 384 9.32 -21.81 25.55
C LEU A 384 8.31 -21.08 26.45
N ILE A 385 7.85 -21.70 27.53
CA ILE A 385 6.93 -21.06 28.50
C ILE A 385 7.57 -19.81 29.13
N LYS A 386 8.81 -19.93 29.59
CA LYS A 386 9.50 -18.86 30.33
C LYS A 386 9.68 -17.59 29.51
N ASN A 387 9.79 -17.70 28.20
CA ASN A 387 10.02 -16.58 27.30
C ASN A 387 8.76 -16.15 26.57
N ASP A 388 7.58 -16.68 26.91
CA ASP A 388 6.30 -16.45 26.23
C ASP A 388 6.36 -16.83 24.73
N TYR A 389 7.12 -17.88 24.39
CA TYR A 389 7.28 -18.39 23.03
C TYR A 389 6.21 -19.40 22.65
N ILE A 390 5.39 -19.85 23.60
CA ILE A 390 4.15 -20.59 23.41
C ILE A 390 3.03 -20.00 24.26
N ASP A 391 1.79 -20.14 23.78
CA ASP A 391 0.57 -19.74 24.48
C ASP A 391 0.07 -20.81 25.46
N GLU A 392 -1.13 -20.56 26.08
CA GLU A 392 -1.76 -21.48 27.03
C GLU A 392 -2.18 -22.82 26.40
N ASP A 393 -2.31 -22.87 25.07
CA ASP A 393 -2.67 -24.05 24.27
C ASP A 393 -1.45 -24.75 23.63
N ASP A 394 -0.24 -24.35 23.99
CA ASP A 394 1.06 -24.83 23.48
C ASP A 394 1.33 -24.47 22.00
N HIS A 395 0.67 -23.46 21.44
CA HIS A 395 1.00 -22.96 20.10
C HIS A 395 2.15 -21.95 20.14
N VAL A 396 2.97 -21.95 19.08
CA VAL A 396 4.11 -21.00 18.96
C VAL A 396 3.59 -19.58 18.74
N THR A 397 4.05 -18.63 19.57
CA THR A 397 3.58 -17.24 19.56
C THR A 397 4.27 -16.35 18.51
N ASP A 398 3.65 -15.20 18.19
CA ASP A 398 4.25 -14.15 17.35
C ASP A 398 5.54 -13.61 17.94
N LYS A 399 5.67 -13.60 19.26
CA LYS A 399 6.90 -13.18 19.95
C LYS A 399 8.10 -14.04 19.56
N TYR A 400 7.94 -15.38 19.50
CA TYR A 400 9.02 -16.25 19.05
C TYR A 400 9.45 -15.91 17.61
N ARG A 401 8.49 -15.66 16.74
CA ARG A 401 8.77 -15.32 15.34
C ARG A 401 9.47 -13.97 15.20
N ALA A 402 9.00 -12.96 15.94
CA ALA A 402 9.61 -11.66 15.95
C ALA A 402 11.05 -11.69 16.48
N ASP A 403 11.28 -12.39 17.61
CA ASP A 403 12.60 -12.54 18.20
C ASP A 403 13.55 -13.34 17.29
N LEU A 404 13.02 -14.36 16.58
CA LEU A 404 13.79 -15.11 15.59
C LEU A 404 14.18 -14.22 14.38
N ALA A 405 13.26 -13.42 13.88
CA ALA A 405 13.50 -12.53 12.72
C ALA A 405 14.52 -11.43 13.04
N ASN A 406 14.56 -10.98 14.30
CA ASN A 406 15.43 -9.89 14.77
C ASN A 406 16.74 -10.41 15.42
N ASP A 407 17.04 -11.72 15.35
CA ASP A 407 18.17 -12.36 16.01
C ASP A 407 18.24 -12.07 17.53
N ALA A 408 17.07 -11.93 18.15
CA ALA A 408 16.87 -11.54 19.54
C ALA A 408 16.36 -12.68 20.43
N LEU A 409 16.48 -13.94 19.97
CA LEU A 409 16.03 -15.10 20.73
C LEU A 409 16.73 -15.22 22.08
N ALA A 410 15.97 -15.52 23.12
CA ALA A 410 16.52 -15.80 24.42
C ALA A 410 17.46 -17.03 24.34
N PRO A 411 18.57 -17.06 25.13
CA PRO A 411 19.49 -18.17 25.09
C PRO A 411 18.81 -19.48 25.53
N VAL A 412 19.06 -20.55 24.77
CA VAL A 412 18.56 -21.90 25.11
C VAL A 412 19.12 -22.42 26.43
N PRO A 413 18.43 -23.36 27.11
CA PRO A 413 18.93 -23.99 28.34
C PRO A 413 20.33 -24.60 28.15
N GLU A 414 21.13 -24.59 29.20
CA GLU A 414 22.51 -25.14 29.20
C GLU A 414 22.57 -26.58 28.65
N SER A 415 21.55 -27.40 28.97
CA SER A 415 21.43 -28.79 28.48
C SER A 415 21.22 -28.90 26.96
N CYS A 416 20.88 -27.79 26.29
CA CYS A 416 20.57 -27.74 24.85
C CYS A 416 21.56 -26.90 24.05
N LYS A 417 22.62 -26.34 24.65
CA LYS A 417 23.57 -25.44 23.97
C LYS A 417 24.23 -26.08 22.75
N GLU A 418 24.61 -27.35 22.83
CA GLU A 418 25.26 -28.05 21.71
C GLU A 418 24.31 -28.36 20.57
N ILE A 419 23.00 -28.24 20.81
CA ILE A 419 21.94 -28.54 19.82
C ILE A 419 21.04 -27.32 19.52
N THR A 420 21.52 -26.10 19.78
CA THR A 420 20.75 -24.85 19.68
C THR A 420 20.01 -24.72 18.33
N ASP A 421 20.74 -24.87 17.23
CA ASP A 421 20.16 -24.74 15.87
C ASP A 421 19.11 -25.83 15.63
N GLY A 422 19.33 -27.02 16.13
CA GLY A 422 18.40 -28.14 16.05
C GLY A 422 17.13 -27.91 16.87
N VAL A 423 17.23 -27.26 18.04
CA VAL A 423 16.08 -26.89 18.87
C VAL A 423 15.21 -25.89 18.13
N HIS A 424 15.80 -24.82 17.57
CA HIS A 424 15.04 -23.82 16.82
C HIS A 424 14.47 -24.41 15.52
N ALA A 425 15.17 -25.32 14.85
CA ALA A 425 14.63 -26.04 13.69
C ALA A 425 13.40 -26.90 14.03
N LEU A 426 13.41 -27.57 15.23
CA LEU A 426 12.23 -28.30 15.69
C LEU A 426 11.05 -27.38 16.01
N ILE A 427 11.28 -26.24 16.65
CA ILE A 427 10.20 -25.28 16.95
C ILE A 427 9.61 -24.74 15.66
N GLN A 428 10.44 -24.37 14.68
CA GLN A 428 9.99 -23.91 13.37
C GLN A 428 9.28 -24.98 12.55
N SER A 429 9.46 -26.26 12.85
CA SER A 429 8.76 -27.34 12.19
C SER A 429 7.33 -27.60 12.73
N ILE A 430 6.95 -26.93 13.83
CA ILE A 430 5.58 -26.96 14.35
C ILE A 430 4.71 -26.10 13.44
N PHE A 431 3.59 -26.67 12.97
CA PHE A 431 2.67 -25.97 12.12
C PHE A 431 1.86 -24.93 12.90
N ASP A 432 1.89 -23.72 12.41
CA ASP A 432 1.04 -22.64 12.88
C ASP A 432 0.32 -22.03 11.65
N GLU A 433 -0.94 -21.74 11.78
CA GLU A 433 -1.73 -21.13 10.71
C GLU A 433 -1.15 -19.79 10.25
N HIS A 434 -0.60 -18.99 11.16
CA HIS A 434 0.04 -17.71 10.86
C HIS A 434 1.37 -17.85 10.10
N ALA A 435 2.04 -19.02 10.16
CA ALA A 435 3.25 -19.24 9.37
C ALA A 435 3.01 -19.25 7.86
N LEU A 436 1.77 -19.49 7.41
CA LEU A 436 1.37 -19.36 6.01
C LEU A 436 1.13 -17.92 5.59
N ASP A 437 0.75 -17.04 6.52
CA ASP A 437 0.48 -15.64 6.22
C ASP A 437 1.77 -14.90 5.81
N ASP A 438 2.90 -15.25 6.43
CA ASP A 438 4.22 -14.71 6.06
C ASP A 438 4.70 -15.16 4.68
N MET A 439 4.24 -16.32 4.22
CA MET A 439 4.61 -16.90 2.92
C MET A 439 3.92 -16.20 1.75
N ILE A 440 2.73 -15.62 1.98
CA ILE A 440 1.88 -15.01 0.96
C ILE A 440 1.57 -13.58 1.38
N SER A 441 1.90 -12.60 0.53
CA SER A 441 1.61 -11.18 0.75
C SER A 441 0.63 -10.63 -0.27
N ASP A 442 -0.11 -9.57 0.11
CA ASP A 442 -0.98 -8.84 -0.81
C ASP A 442 -0.13 -7.94 -1.71
N GLY A 443 -0.24 -8.13 -3.02
CA GLY A 443 0.50 -7.36 -4.02
C GLY A 443 -0.06 -5.96 -4.25
N HIS A 444 -1.27 -5.67 -3.77
CA HIS A 444 -1.86 -4.33 -3.77
C HIS A 444 -1.52 -3.55 -2.49
N GLU A 445 -1.02 -4.23 -1.44
CA GLU A 445 -0.49 -3.50 -0.30
C GLU A 445 0.69 -2.63 -0.73
N THR A 446 0.69 -1.41 -0.24
CA THR A 446 1.77 -0.47 -0.47
C THR A 446 3.05 -1.04 0.14
N LYS A 447 4.10 -1.25 -0.68
CA LYS A 447 5.36 -1.87 -0.22
C LYS A 447 5.99 -1.05 0.89
N ILE A 448 6.04 -1.63 2.09
CA ILE A 448 6.52 -0.99 3.29
C ILE A 448 7.98 -1.40 3.51
N GLN A 449 8.85 -0.40 3.67
CA GLN A 449 10.22 -0.60 4.12
C GLN A 449 10.39 0.13 5.46
N GLU A 450 10.97 -0.53 6.45
CA GLU A 450 11.26 0.13 7.73
C GLU A 450 12.40 1.15 7.57
N ASN A 451 12.18 2.34 8.10
CA ASN A 451 13.19 3.37 8.28
C ASN A 451 13.67 3.30 9.73
N ALA A 452 14.62 2.39 9.98
CA ALA A 452 15.09 2.09 11.33
C ALA A 452 15.82 3.30 11.97
N LEU A 453 15.85 3.32 13.31
CA LEU A 453 16.69 4.28 14.06
C LEU A 453 18.16 3.93 13.86
N ASN A 454 18.99 4.96 13.64
CA ASN A 454 20.43 4.83 13.47
C ASN A 454 21.21 5.34 14.72
N ASP A 455 22.54 5.33 14.64
CA ASP A 455 23.42 5.73 15.77
C ASP A 455 23.18 7.17 16.23
N ASN A 456 22.65 8.04 15.38
CA ASN A 456 22.35 9.42 15.77
C ASN A 456 21.25 9.51 16.83
N PHE A 457 20.29 8.55 16.83
CA PHE A 457 19.28 8.49 17.88
C PHE A 457 19.89 8.30 19.27
N TYR A 458 20.97 7.52 19.37
CA TYR A 458 21.62 7.19 20.65
C TYR A 458 22.65 8.24 21.09
N LYS A 459 22.89 9.31 20.30
CA LYS A 459 23.73 10.43 20.75
C LYS A 459 23.17 11.08 22.01
N LYS A 460 24.06 11.40 22.94
CA LYS A 460 23.70 11.98 24.24
C LYS A 460 22.84 13.24 24.10
N GLU A 461 23.16 14.07 23.11
CA GLU A 461 22.45 15.33 22.83
C GLU A 461 21.01 15.06 22.42
N PHE A 462 20.76 14.08 21.56
CA PHE A 462 19.41 13.72 21.17
C PHE A 462 18.65 13.02 22.28
N GLN A 463 19.28 12.10 23.01
CA GLN A 463 18.65 11.43 24.14
C GLN A 463 18.23 12.43 25.23
N THR A 464 19.04 13.46 25.46
CA THR A 464 18.68 14.53 26.40
C THR A 464 17.46 15.32 25.90
N LEU A 465 17.44 15.72 24.62
CA LEU A 465 16.29 16.39 24.02
C LEU A 465 15.03 15.52 24.06
N TRP A 466 15.16 14.25 23.65
CA TRP A 466 14.06 13.30 23.63
C TRP A 466 13.43 13.11 25.01
N ASN A 467 14.25 12.96 26.05
CA ASN A 467 13.80 12.82 27.43
C ASN A 467 13.04 14.07 27.94
N TYR A 468 13.34 15.25 27.39
CA TYR A 468 12.58 16.46 27.74
C TYR A 468 11.21 16.50 27.06
N ILE A 469 11.09 16.03 25.81
CA ILE A 469 9.88 16.23 25.01
C ILE A 469 8.98 15.00 24.94
N ASN A 470 9.45 13.80 25.26
CA ASN A 470 8.72 12.55 25.10
C ASN A 470 7.56 12.33 26.08
N HIS A 471 7.31 13.27 26.97
CA HIS A 471 6.21 13.18 27.94
C HIS A 471 4.85 13.45 27.28
N LYS A 472 3.82 12.76 27.77
CA LYS A 472 2.44 13.05 27.40
C LYS A 472 1.84 14.09 28.34
N TYR A 473 1.01 14.94 27.79
CA TYR A 473 0.39 16.06 28.53
C TYR A 473 -1.12 15.96 28.46
N ALA A 474 -1.78 16.36 29.55
CA ALA A 474 -3.18 16.70 29.57
C ALA A 474 -3.30 18.23 29.71
N TYR A 475 -4.33 18.80 29.13
CA TYR A 475 -4.59 20.23 29.25
C TYR A 475 -5.87 20.51 30.06
N THR A 476 -5.89 21.64 30.73
CA THR A 476 -7.08 22.23 31.33
C THR A 476 -7.33 23.57 30.66
N VAL A 477 -8.58 23.85 30.32
CA VAL A 477 -8.98 25.14 29.74
C VAL A 477 -10.17 25.66 30.53
N GLU A 478 -10.05 26.85 31.04
CA GLU A 478 -11.17 27.60 31.62
C GLU A 478 -11.67 28.62 30.60
N PHE A 479 -12.89 28.43 30.07
CA PHE A 479 -13.49 29.42 29.18
C PHE A 479 -14.99 29.58 29.44
N ASP A 480 -15.51 30.77 29.16
CA ASP A 480 -16.93 31.09 29.30
C ASP A 480 -17.72 30.38 28.17
N SER A 481 -18.45 29.32 28.54
CA SER A 481 -19.27 28.56 27.63
C SER A 481 -20.38 29.37 26.94
N ASP A 482 -20.93 30.40 27.63
CA ASP A 482 -21.98 31.23 27.05
C ASP A 482 -21.42 32.25 26.07
N GLU A 483 -20.17 32.71 26.25
CA GLU A 483 -19.45 33.49 25.26
C GLU A 483 -19.13 32.68 24.01
N LEU A 484 -18.63 31.45 24.15
CA LEU A 484 -18.40 30.56 23.03
C LEU A 484 -19.68 30.30 22.22
N ILE A 485 -20.80 30.05 22.92
CA ILE A 485 -22.09 29.81 22.26
C ILE A 485 -22.49 31.04 21.43
N ARG A 486 -22.38 32.26 21.99
CA ARG A 486 -22.71 33.50 21.25
C ARG A 486 -21.82 33.68 20.02
N LYS A 487 -20.49 33.52 20.15
CA LYS A 487 -19.54 33.65 19.05
C LYS A 487 -19.79 32.58 17.96
N ALA A 488 -20.02 31.34 18.36
CA ALA A 488 -20.31 30.24 17.43
C ALA A 488 -21.62 30.46 16.63
N ILE A 489 -22.68 30.92 17.30
CA ILE A 489 -23.95 31.28 16.65
C ILE A 489 -23.72 32.34 15.58
N THR A 490 -23.08 33.47 15.95
CA THR A 490 -22.81 34.55 15.01
C THR A 490 -21.96 34.05 13.83
N HIS A 491 -20.91 33.30 14.10
CA HIS A 491 -20.01 32.84 13.06
C HIS A 491 -20.67 31.82 12.09
N ILE A 492 -21.50 30.92 12.62
CA ILE A 492 -22.28 30.00 11.83
C ILE A 492 -23.28 30.77 10.95
N ASP A 493 -23.98 31.75 11.51
CA ASP A 493 -24.94 32.55 10.74
C ASP A 493 -24.29 33.39 9.62
N ASP A 494 -23.03 33.78 9.79
CA ASP A 494 -22.30 34.60 8.79
C ASP A 494 -21.57 33.76 7.76
N LYS A 495 -21.14 32.54 8.07
CA LYS A 495 -20.25 31.73 7.21
C LYS A 495 -20.85 30.42 6.72
N MET A 496 -22.00 29.98 7.28
CA MET A 496 -22.63 28.75 6.86
C MET A 496 -23.24 28.89 5.48
N PHE A 497 -22.81 28.03 4.57
CA PHE A 497 -23.43 27.85 3.27
C PHE A 497 -23.41 26.38 2.91
N VAL A 498 -24.57 25.78 2.64
CA VAL A 498 -24.72 24.39 2.22
C VAL A 498 -25.55 24.38 0.93
N ALA A 499 -24.93 23.93 -0.15
CA ALA A 499 -25.60 23.85 -1.45
C ALA A 499 -26.68 22.76 -1.45
N LYS A 500 -27.72 22.95 -2.27
CA LYS A 500 -28.70 21.89 -2.50
C LYS A 500 -28.05 20.78 -3.35
N LEU A 501 -28.30 19.54 -3.01
CA LEU A 501 -27.88 18.41 -3.80
C LEU A 501 -28.54 18.43 -5.18
N GLN A 502 -27.76 18.16 -6.20
CA GLN A 502 -28.25 18.05 -7.57
C GLN A 502 -28.01 16.62 -8.06
N TYR A 503 -28.94 16.09 -8.83
CA TYR A 503 -28.78 14.82 -9.53
C TYR A 503 -29.17 15.00 -11.00
N THR A 504 -28.48 14.32 -11.86
CA THR A 504 -28.72 14.37 -13.29
C THR A 504 -29.30 13.04 -13.74
N VAL A 505 -30.41 13.11 -14.46
CA VAL A 505 -31.02 11.95 -15.10
C VAL A 505 -30.68 12.00 -16.57
N THR A 506 -29.96 11.02 -17.04
CA THR A 506 -29.69 10.82 -18.47
C THR A 506 -30.64 9.74 -18.97
N THR A 507 -31.46 10.10 -19.93
CA THR A 507 -32.33 9.16 -20.65
C THR A 507 -31.73 8.88 -22.00
N GLY A 508 -31.64 7.61 -22.38
CA GLY A 508 -31.18 7.18 -23.69
C GLY A 508 -32.01 6.02 -24.21
N GLN A 509 -31.90 5.76 -25.50
CA GLN A 509 -32.55 4.61 -26.13
C GLN A 509 -31.50 3.55 -26.45
N GLN A 510 -31.85 2.32 -26.17
CA GLN A 510 -31.09 1.15 -26.62
C GLN A 510 -31.45 0.93 -28.09
N GLN A 511 -30.46 0.70 -28.95
CA GLN A 511 -30.73 0.38 -30.34
C GLN A 511 -31.30 -1.05 -30.48
N ASP A 512 -32.41 -1.18 -31.20
CA ASP A 512 -33.07 -2.48 -31.39
C ASP A 512 -32.29 -3.42 -32.34
N ASP A 513 -31.40 -2.89 -33.18
CA ASP A 513 -30.51 -3.66 -34.06
C ASP A 513 -29.07 -3.61 -33.54
N MET A 514 -28.75 -4.53 -32.63
CA MET A 514 -27.38 -4.68 -32.12
C MET A 514 -26.58 -5.67 -32.98
N ASN A 515 -25.53 -5.17 -33.65
CA ASN A 515 -24.50 -6.04 -34.19
C ASN A 515 -23.36 -6.20 -33.17
N SER A 516 -22.55 -7.26 -33.32
CA SER A 516 -21.46 -7.56 -32.38
C SER A 516 -20.41 -6.44 -32.25
N ASP A 517 -20.30 -5.58 -33.25
CA ASP A 517 -19.36 -4.46 -33.28
C ASP A 517 -19.88 -3.23 -32.53
N ALA A 518 -21.20 -3.02 -32.53
CA ALA A 518 -21.84 -1.97 -31.72
C ALA A 518 -21.78 -2.30 -30.20
N LEU A 519 -21.90 -3.57 -29.86
CA LEU A 519 -21.71 -4.06 -28.49
C LEU A 519 -20.24 -3.91 -28.02
N LYS A 520 -19.28 -4.24 -28.89
CA LYS A 520 -17.84 -4.13 -28.59
C LYS A 520 -17.37 -2.68 -28.42
N ASN A 521 -18.02 -1.74 -29.10
CA ASN A 521 -17.63 -0.32 -29.10
C ASN A 521 -18.44 0.56 -28.14
N GLY A 522 -19.31 -0.03 -27.28
CA GLY A 522 -20.16 0.73 -26.35
C GLY A 522 -21.20 1.63 -27.02
N ALA A 523 -21.42 1.47 -28.32
CA ALA A 523 -22.36 2.28 -29.11
C ALA A 523 -23.82 1.81 -29.01
N SER A 524 -24.11 0.85 -28.14
CA SER A 524 -25.45 0.27 -27.94
C SER A 524 -26.43 1.19 -27.20
N PHE A 525 -25.93 2.26 -26.57
CA PHE A 525 -26.73 3.21 -25.82
C PHE A 525 -26.48 4.64 -26.31
N ILE A 526 -27.49 5.26 -26.88
CA ILE A 526 -27.42 6.66 -27.31
C ILE A 526 -28.12 7.52 -26.27
N ALA A 527 -27.35 8.34 -25.52
CA ALA A 527 -27.90 9.31 -24.60
C ALA A 527 -28.66 10.41 -25.37
N GLU A 528 -29.98 10.44 -25.27
CA GLU A 528 -30.79 11.43 -25.97
C GLU A 528 -30.95 12.75 -25.22
N LYS A 529 -31.06 12.70 -23.90
CA LYS A 529 -31.28 13.89 -23.06
C LYS A 529 -30.71 13.69 -21.66
N SER A 530 -29.97 14.71 -21.23
CA SER A 530 -29.53 14.82 -19.83
C SER A 530 -30.27 16.00 -19.19
N LYS A 531 -30.92 15.76 -18.05
CA LYS A 531 -31.59 16.81 -17.27
C LYS A 531 -31.07 16.76 -15.83
N THR A 532 -30.54 17.91 -15.38
CA THR A 532 -30.14 18.08 -13.99
C THR A 532 -31.31 18.55 -13.16
N TYR A 533 -31.59 17.85 -12.09
CA TYR A 533 -32.61 18.16 -11.11
C TYR A 533 -31.95 18.58 -9.81
N THR A 534 -32.48 19.64 -9.20
CA THR A 534 -32.06 20.02 -7.84
C THR A 534 -32.97 19.34 -6.84
N LEU A 535 -32.39 18.61 -5.91
CA LEU A 535 -33.13 18.00 -4.82
C LEU A 535 -33.55 19.09 -3.83
N GLU A 536 -34.83 19.32 -3.68
CA GLU A 536 -35.33 20.36 -2.74
C GLU A 536 -35.06 19.98 -1.27
N ARG A 537 -35.00 18.68 -0.99
CA ARG A 537 -34.68 18.13 0.33
C ARG A 537 -33.91 16.83 0.19
N ALA A 538 -32.68 16.79 0.72
CA ALA A 538 -31.90 15.56 0.83
C ALA A 538 -32.31 14.74 2.07
N GLU A 539 -32.94 15.37 3.05
CA GLU A 539 -33.43 14.72 4.25
C GLU A 539 -34.57 13.76 3.91
N ARG A 540 -34.39 12.46 4.21
CA ARG A 540 -35.48 11.47 4.16
C ARG A 540 -36.07 11.32 5.56
N SER A 541 -37.40 11.31 5.68
CA SER A 541 -38.11 11.15 6.95
C SER A 541 -37.79 9.86 7.72
N ALA A 542 -37.23 8.86 7.04
CA ALA A 542 -36.82 7.59 7.63
C ALA A 542 -35.43 7.64 8.31
N VAL A 543 -34.58 8.62 8.02
CA VAL A 543 -33.23 8.73 8.59
C VAL A 543 -33.27 9.69 9.76
N LYS A 544 -32.97 9.18 10.97
CA LYS A 544 -32.84 10.00 12.18
C LYS A 544 -31.39 10.42 12.36
N TYR A 545 -31.13 11.72 12.21
CA TYR A 545 -29.81 12.29 12.52
C TYR A 545 -29.77 12.70 14.00
N ASP A 546 -28.80 12.16 14.75
CA ASP A 546 -28.41 12.75 16.04
C ASP A 546 -27.51 13.97 15.82
N LEU A 547 -28.11 15.03 15.25
CA LEU A 547 -27.41 16.27 14.91
C LEU A 547 -26.67 16.88 16.12
N VAL A 548 -27.32 16.89 17.26
CA VAL A 548 -26.73 17.42 18.51
C VAL A 548 -25.55 16.56 18.94
N GLY A 549 -25.68 15.23 18.87
CA GLY A 549 -24.62 14.29 19.25
C GLY A 549 -23.40 14.42 18.33
N LYS A 550 -23.61 14.37 17.02
CA LYS A 550 -22.52 14.50 16.04
C LYS A 550 -21.75 15.81 16.17
N ILE A 551 -22.45 16.93 16.36
CA ILE A 551 -21.80 18.23 16.58
C ILE A 551 -21.09 18.30 17.94
N ALA A 552 -21.70 17.76 18.99
CA ALA A 552 -21.09 17.72 20.33
C ALA A 552 -19.78 16.91 20.32
N GLU A 553 -19.80 15.75 19.68
CA GLU A 553 -18.62 14.89 19.54
C GLU A 553 -17.52 15.54 18.67
N GLY A 554 -17.87 16.04 17.49
CA GLY A 554 -16.91 16.61 16.55
C GLY A 554 -16.31 17.94 17.01
N ALA A 555 -17.08 18.75 17.75
CA ALA A 555 -16.59 20.00 18.35
C ALA A 555 -16.07 19.80 19.79
N LYS A 556 -16.11 18.59 20.35
CA LYS A 556 -15.76 18.29 21.76
C LYS A 556 -16.46 19.23 22.76
N LEU A 557 -17.77 19.32 22.63
CA LEU A 557 -18.65 20.11 23.48
C LEU A 557 -19.66 19.20 24.21
N THR A 558 -20.31 19.74 25.24
CA THR A 558 -21.47 19.05 25.82
C THR A 558 -22.65 19.09 24.86
N ARG A 559 -23.51 18.08 24.90
CA ARG A 559 -24.77 18.06 24.10
C ARG A 559 -25.62 19.32 24.40
N ARG A 560 -25.58 19.83 25.65
CA ARG A 560 -26.29 21.05 26.04
C ARG A 560 -25.75 22.30 25.33
N SER A 561 -24.44 22.44 25.20
CA SER A 561 -23.82 23.56 24.48
C SER A 561 -24.09 23.46 22.97
N ALA A 562 -23.98 22.27 22.37
CA ALA A 562 -24.30 22.06 20.98
C ALA A 562 -25.78 22.35 20.68
N ALA A 563 -26.69 21.93 21.56
CA ALA A 563 -28.12 22.23 21.43
C ALA A 563 -28.42 23.73 21.51
N LYS A 564 -27.77 24.47 22.45
CA LYS A 564 -27.91 25.93 22.57
C LYS A 564 -27.42 26.66 21.32
N ILE A 565 -26.30 26.21 20.72
CA ILE A 565 -25.79 26.77 19.46
C ILE A 565 -26.80 26.54 18.33
N LEU A 566 -27.27 25.32 18.14
CA LEU A 566 -28.23 24.99 17.07
C LEU A 566 -29.56 25.70 17.24
N ALA A 567 -30.03 25.87 18.49
CA ALA A 567 -31.27 26.63 18.78
C ALA A 567 -31.11 28.16 18.60
N GLY A 568 -29.89 28.66 18.68
CA GLY A 568 -29.60 30.07 18.57
C GLY A 568 -29.33 30.59 17.17
N ILE A 569 -28.97 29.74 16.20
CA ILE A 569 -28.75 30.15 14.82
C ILE A 569 -30.08 30.54 14.14
N ARG A 570 -29.98 31.39 13.10
CA ARG A 570 -31.15 31.84 12.35
C ARG A 570 -31.90 30.68 11.72
N PRO A 571 -33.23 30.70 11.67
CA PRO A 571 -34.03 29.65 11.02
C PRO A 571 -33.63 29.36 9.59
N TYR A 572 -33.21 30.39 8.83
CA TYR A 572 -32.71 30.24 7.47
C TYR A 572 -31.40 29.44 7.42
N THR A 573 -30.46 29.74 8.32
CA THR A 573 -29.20 29.03 8.44
C THR A 573 -29.43 27.56 8.82
N PHE A 574 -30.29 27.34 9.82
CA PHE A 574 -30.69 25.97 10.21
C PHE A 574 -31.37 25.20 9.08
N ALA A 575 -32.18 25.85 8.26
CA ALA A 575 -32.89 25.21 7.16
C ALA A 575 -31.92 24.60 6.09
N MET A 576 -30.67 25.09 6.03
CA MET A 576 -29.65 24.52 5.13
C MET A 576 -29.26 23.08 5.49
N PHE A 577 -29.54 22.63 6.73
CA PHE A 577 -29.41 21.23 7.10
C PHE A 577 -30.20 20.29 6.17
N LYS A 578 -31.33 20.72 5.63
CA LYS A 578 -32.16 19.94 4.71
C LYS A 578 -31.55 19.82 3.31
N ASN A 579 -30.62 20.69 2.95
CA ASN A 579 -29.95 20.65 1.65
C ASN A 579 -28.94 19.50 1.59
N ASN A 580 -28.10 19.36 2.61
CA ASN A 580 -27.12 18.29 2.78
C ASN A 580 -26.77 18.15 4.28
N PRO A 581 -27.37 17.19 5.00
CA PRO A 581 -27.15 17.03 6.45
C PRO A 581 -25.69 16.82 6.84
N GLU A 582 -24.94 15.99 6.13
CA GLU A 582 -23.55 15.68 6.45
C GLU A 582 -22.62 16.89 6.23
N GLU A 583 -22.81 17.61 5.13
CA GLU A 583 -22.07 18.84 4.86
C GLU A 583 -22.37 19.91 5.91
N PHE A 584 -23.65 20.05 6.33
CA PHE A 584 -24.04 20.98 7.38
C PHE A 584 -23.33 20.63 8.69
N ILE A 585 -23.33 19.36 9.09
CA ILE A 585 -22.69 18.89 10.32
C ILE A 585 -21.19 19.18 10.28
N THR A 586 -20.51 18.81 9.20
CA THR A 586 -19.08 19.02 9.03
C THR A 586 -18.70 20.50 9.10
N LYS A 587 -19.45 21.34 8.37
CA LYS A 587 -19.23 22.80 8.40
C LYS A 587 -19.54 23.43 9.75
N ALA A 588 -20.61 22.99 10.42
CA ALA A 588 -20.93 23.48 11.77
C ALA A 588 -19.83 23.14 12.77
N ILE A 589 -19.33 21.91 12.77
CA ILE A 589 -18.20 21.48 13.60
C ILE A 589 -16.97 22.36 13.34
N ARG A 590 -16.63 22.58 12.07
CA ARG A 590 -15.50 23.43 11.68
C ARG A 590 -15.66 24.86 12.20
N LEU A 591 -16.80 25.51 11.95
CA LEU A 591 -17.07 26.89 12.35
C LEU A 591 -17.09 27.06 13.88
N ILE A 592 -17.61 26.09 14.63
CA ILE A 592 -17.54 26.07 16.08
C ILE A 592 -16.08 25.99 16.57
N ASN A 593 -15.30 25.08 15.99
CA ASN A 593 -13.90 24.90 16.35
C ASN A 593 -13.04 26.14 16.01
N GLU A 594 -13.34 26.84 14.92
CA GLU A 594 -12.70 28.13 14.61
C GLU A 594 -12.92 29.17 15.74
N GLN A 595 -14.14 29.30 16.27
CA GLN A 595 -14.41 30.21 17.36
C GLN A 595 -13.83 29.74 18.70
N LYS A 596 -13.90 28.45 18.96
CA LYS A 596 -13.26 27.84 20.13
C LYS A 596 -11.75 28.11 20.14
N ALA A 597 -11.09 27.99 18.97
CA ALA A 597 -9.66 28.25 18.81
C ALA A 597 -9.28 29.67 19.24
N THR A 598 -10.08 30.69 18.92
CA THR A 598 -9.79 32.10 19.29
C THR A 598 -9.88 32.38 20.78
N MET A 599 -10.63 31.57 21.54
CA MET A 599 -10.86 31.79 22.96
C MET A 599 -9.88 31.03 23.88
N ILE A 600 -9.31 29.95 23.38
CA ILE A 600 -8.63 28.96 24.23
C ILE A 600 -7.18 29.30 24.51
N VAL A 601 -6.48 29.96 23.58
CA VAL A 601 -5.04 30.12 23.63
C VAL A 601 -4.57 30.87 24.88
N GLU A 602 -5.36 31.79 25.41
CA GLU A 602 -4.97 32.59 26.58
C GLU A 602 -5.09 31.83 27.91
N GLN A 603 -5.98 30.83 28.00
CA GLN A 603 -6.39 30.19 29.25
C GLN A 603 -6.04 28.70 29.35
N ILE A 604 -5.27 28.16 28.41
CA ILE A 604 -4.83 26.75 28.46
C ILE A 604 -3.68 26.59 29.46
N THR A 605 -3.77 25.55 30.27
CA THR A 605 -2.69 25.10 31.17
C THR A 605 -2.41 23.63 30.87
N TYR A 606 -1.14 23.26 30.76
CA TYR A 606 -0.69 21.89 30.54
C TYR A 606 -0.16 21.27 31.82
N ASN A 607 -0.59 20.05 32.09
CA ASN A 607 -0.09 19.19 33.16
C ASN A 607 0.55 17.95 32.56
N GLN A 608 1.77 17.66 32.96
CA GLN A 608 2.45 16.43 32.59
C GLN A 608 1.71 15.25 33.20
N THR A 609 1.54 14.19 32.40
CA THR A 609 1.00 12.89 32.86
C THR A 609 2.13 11.90 33.10
N ASP A 610 1.83 10.75 33.72
CA ASP A 610 2.83 9.67 33.90
C ASP A 610 3.19 8.96 32.60
N GLY A 611 2.47 9.26 31.50
CA GLY A 611 2.71 8.62 30.20
C GLY A 611 3.86 9.27 29.43
N THR A 612 4.62 8.44 28.72
CA THR A 612 5.67 8.86 27.77
C THR A 612 5.40 8.31 26.37
N TYR A 613 6.06 8.90 25.38
CA TYR A 613 6.16 8.34 24.04
C TYR A 613 7.34 7.39 23.97
N ASP A 614 7.13 6.17 23.50
CA ASP A 614 8.18 5.22 23.21
C ASP A 614 8.91 5.56 21.92
N SER A 615 10.18 5.17 21.77
CA SER A 615 10.97 5.40 20.56
C SER A 615 10.42 4.69 19.31
N SER A 616 9.61 3.66 19.50
CA SER A 616 8.94 2.94 18.40
C SER A 616 8.02 3.82 17.55
N ILE A 617 7.61 5.00 18.05
CA ILE A 617 6.82 5.95 17.23
C ILE A 617 7.57 6.42 15.98
N PHE A 618 8.91 6.46 15.99
CA PHE A 618 9.72 6.84 14.83
C PHE A 618 9.69 5.77 13.74
N THR A 619 9.54 4.51 14.10
CA THR A 619 9.50 3.37 13.17
C THR A 619 8.09 2.89 12.84
N ALA A 620 7.07 3.47 13.49
CA ALA A 620 5.67 3.12 13.28
C ALA A 620 5.12 3.58 11.91
N GLU A 621 5.68 4.65 11.33
CA GLU A 621 5.30 5.07 9.98
C GLU A 621 5.86 4.13 8.94
N LYS A 622 4.94 3.53 8.17
CA LYS A 622 5.27 2.62 7.09
C LYS A 622 5.43 3.41 5.79
N ASN A 623 6.64 3.54 5.31
CA ASN A 623 6.96 4.25 4.08
C ASN A 623 7.21 3.28 2.93
N THR A 624 6.80 3.63 1.72
CA THR A 624 6.73 2.70 0.59
C THR A 624 7.73 2.93 -0.51
N ASP A 625 8.32 4.13 -0.62
CA ASP A 625 9.32 4.44 -1.64
C ASP A 625 10.49 5.25 -1.07
N PHE A 626 11.58 4.56 -0.77
CA PHE A 626 12.81 5.14 -0.26
C PHE A 626 13.68 5.75 -1.38
N SER A 627 13.40 5.47 -2.65
CA SER A 627 14.23 5.95 -3.76
C SER A 627 14.26 7.45 -3.90
N LYS A 628 13.23 8.12 -3.40
CA LYS A 628 13.05 9.58 -3.45
C LYS A 628 13.17 10.26 -2.09
N ALA A 629 13.32 9.49 -1.02
CA ALA A 629 13.57 10.03 0.30
C ALA A 629 14.95 10.72 0.35
N TYR A 630 15.08 11.73 1.18
CA TYR A 630 16.36 12.36 1.43
C TYR A 630 17.21 11.47 2.34
N HIS A 631 18.38 11.06 1.88
CA HIS A 631 19.34 10.33 2.71
C HIS A 631 20.09 11.31 3.60
N ALA A 632 19.75 11.30 4.88
CA ALA A 632 20.24 12.25 5.87
C ALA A 632 21.47 11.72 6.63
N LYS A 633 22.38 12.61 7.02
CA LYS A 633 23.59 12.26 7.76
C LYS A 633 23.42 12.46 9.27
N LYS A 634 22.67 13.49 9.67
CA LYS A 634 22.51 13.88 11.08
C LYS A 634 21.12 13.61 11.62
N ASN A 635 20.18 13.14 10.81
CA ASN A 635 18.88 12.72 11.29
C ASN A 635 18.97 11.39 12.08
N VAL A 636 18.04 11.16 12.99
CA VAL A 636 17.95 9.93 13.81
C VAL A 636 17.56 8.67 13.02
N GLN A 637 17.20 8.83 11.77
CA GLN A 637 16.91 7.78 10.79
C GLN A 637 17.67 8.10 9.51
N ASP A 638 18.04 7.08 8.73
CA ASP A 638 18.84 7.30 7.50
C ASP A 638 18.08 8.06 6.42
N TYR A 639 16.74 7.98 6.42
CA TYR A 639 15.90 8.62 5.42
C TYR A 639 14.91 9.58 6.05
N VAL A 640 14.76 10.74 5.42
CA VAL A 640 13.76 11.76 5.76
C VAL A 640 12.72 11.82 4.66
N PHE A 641 11.46 11.59 5.02
CA PHE A 641 10.31 11.78 4.15
C PHE A 641 9.75 13.17 4.41
N ALA A 642 9.91 14.03 3.41
CA ALA A 642 9.52 15.44 3.51
C ALA A 642 8.18 15.67 2.81
N ASP A 643 7.20 16.20 3.53
CA ASP A 643 5.91 16.60 3.01
C ASP A 643 5.95 18.06 2.54
N GLY A 644 5.05 18.45 1.65
CA GLY A 644 4.85 19.83 1.25
C GLY A 644 5.48 20.26 -0.07
N TYR A 645 4.81 21.25 -0.70
CA TYR A 645 5.24 21.86 -1.97
C TYR A 645 5.52 23.35 -1.80
N ALA A 646 6.67 23.78 -2.32
CA ALA A 646 6.84 25.17 -2.73
C ALA A 646 6.37 25.34 -4.20
N LYS A 647 5.99 26.55 -4.57
CA LYS A 647 5.54 26.89 -5.95
C LYS A 647 6.58 26.57 -7.03
N ASP A 648 7.85 26.38 -6.65
CA ASP A 648 9.00 26.05 -7.50
C ASP A 648 9.30 24.52 -7.53
N GLY A 649 8.46 23.70 -6.93
CA GLY A 649 8.58 22.23 -6.96
C GLY A 649 9.57 21.61 -5.97
N GLN A 650 10.17 22.41 -5.06
CA GLN A 650 11.01 21.88 -3.99
C GLN A 650 10.26 21.90 -2.64
N SER A 651 10.36 20.82 -1.87
CA SER A 651 9.80 20.75 -0.52
C SER A 651 10.60 21.61 0.46
N ILE A 652 9.93 22.50 1.18
CA ILE A 652 10.56 23.34 2.23
C ILE A 652 11.19 22.47 3.30
N GLU A 653 10.49 21.43 3.73
CA GLU A 653 11.00 20.48 4.71
C GLU A 653 12.27 19.78 4.25
N ARG A 654 12.36 19.43 2.96
CA ARG A 654 13.55 18.82 2.39
C ARG A 654 14.73 19.81 2.39
N GLN A 655 14.53 21.05 1.94
CA GLN A 655 15.55 22.07 1.98
C GLN A 655 16.02 22.34 3.41
N PHE A 656 15.11 22.30 4.36
CA PHE A 656 15.39 22.45 5.79
C PHE A 656 16.27 21.31 6.30
N ALA A 657 15.94 20.06 5.99
CA ALA A 657 16.73 18.89 6.34
C ALA A 657 18.13 18.91 5.70
N GLU A 658 18.24 19.26 4.40
CA GLU A 658 19.50 19.41 3.70
C GLU A 658 20.39 20.48 4.33
N SER A 659 19.80 21.61 4.74
CA SER A 659 20.51 22.67 5.43
C SER A 659 21.01 22.26 6.81
N MET A 660 20.22 21.52 7.58
CA MET A 660 20.62 20.97 8.89
C MET A 660 21.77 19.97 8.77
N ASP A 661 21.78 19.15 7.72
CA ASP A 661 22.86 18.17 7.48
C ASP A 661 24.21 18.86 7.16
N LEU A 662 24.16 20.02 6.51
CA LEU A 662 25.35 20.80 6.14
C LEU A 662 25.87 21.71 7.26
N ALA A 663 25.02 22.06 8.21
CA ALA A 663 25.33 23.05 9.25
C ALA A 663 26.20 22.46 10.35
N ASP A 664 27.41 23.01 10.58
CA ASP A 664 28.36 22.51 11.58
C ASP A 664 27.83 22.64 13.02
N GLU A 665 26.97 23.62 13.27
CA GLU A 665 26.34 23.83 14.57
C GLU A 665 25.29 22.78 14.94
N VAL A 666 24.67 22.09 13.97
CA VAL A 666 23.71 21.02 14.23
C VAL A 666 24.43 19.72 14.55
N CYS A 667 24.18 19.20 15.74
CA CYS A 667 24.69 17.89 16.20
C CYS A 667 23.87 16.72 15.65
N VAL A 668 22.55 16.79 15.86
CA VAL A 668 21.59 15.76 15.48
C VAL A 668 20.20 16.38 15.42
N TYR A 669 19.37 15.85 14.52
CA TYR A 669 17.97 16.24 14.45
C TYR A 669 17.04 15.04 14.20
N ALA A 670 15.76 15.21 14.46
CA ALA A 670 14.73 14.24 14.11
C ALA A 670 13.57 14.94 13.41
N LYS A 671 13.06 14.36 12.34
CA LYS A 671 11.69 14.64 11.89
C LYS A 671 10.75 13.92 12.84
N LEU A 672 9.91 14.68 13.54
CA LEU A 672 8.98 14.10 14.52
C LEU A 672 7.85 13.38 13.80
N PRO A 673 7.53 12.13 14.17
CA PRO A 673 6.46 11.37 13.53
C PRO A 673 5.08 11.92 13.91
N LYS A 674 4.09 11.71 13.06
CA LYS A 674 2.68 12.11 13.34
C LYS A 674 2.10 11.49 14.61
N GLY A 675 2.67 10.38 15.07
CA GLY A 675 2.34 9.77 16.36
C GLY A 675 2.77 10.60 17.58
N PHE A 676 3.73 11.51 17.40
CA PHE A 676 4.11 12.48 18.44
C PHE A 676 3.17 13.68 18.35
N SER A 677 2.33 13.88 19.34
CA SER A 677 1.32 14.93 19.28
C SER A 677 1.09 15.61 20.64
N ILE A 678 0.87 16.90 20.56
CA ILE A 678 0.46 17.74 21.69
C ILE A 678 -1.06 17.86 21.65
N PRO A 679 -1.78 17.44 22.70
CA PRO A 679 -3.22 17.57 22.72
C PRO A 679 -3.60 19.04 22.85
N THR A 680 -4.50 19.50 21.98
CA THR A 680 -5.07 20.86 22.08
C THR A 680 -6.59 20.80 22.03
N PRO A 681 -7.31 21.79 22.52
CA PRO A 681 -8.76 21.83 22.49
C PRO A 681 -9.38 21.85 21.08
N VAL A 682 -8.58 22.14 20.06
CA VAL A 682 -8.99 22.19 18.67
C VAL A 682 -8.40 21.04 17.84
N GLY A 683 -7.92 20.00 18.51
CA GLY A 683 -7.34 18.80 17.92
C GLY A 683 -5.84 18.68 18.20
N ASN A 684 -5.27 17.50 17.98
CA ASN A 684 -3.87 17.25 18.21
C ASN A 684 -2.98 18.08 17.27
N TYR A 685 -1.82 18.44 17.75
CA TYR A 685 -0.80 19.19 17.02
C TYR A 685 0.52 18.41 17.08
N SER A 686 1.18 18.22 15.94
CA SER A 686 2.47 17.54 15.83
C SER A 686 3.48 18.52 15.23
N PRO A 687 4.52 18.95 15.98
CA PRO A 687 5.61 19.74 15.42
C PRO A 687 6.46 18.89 14.45
N ASP A 688 7.13 19.54 13.49
CA ASP A 688 7.85 18.84 12.44
C ASP A 688 9.22 18.32 12.88
N TRP A 689 9.98 19.10 13.66
CA TRP A 689 11.40 18.86 13.91
C TRP A 689 11.79 19.01 15.36
N ALA A 690 12.69 18.15 15.83
CA ALA A 690 13.44 18.27 17.06
C ALA A 690 14.93 18.35 16.74
N ILE A 691 15.63 19.41 17.16
CA ILE A 691 17.00 19.72 16.76
C ILE A 691 17.87 19.92 18.00
N ALA A 692 19.00 19.23 18.05
CA ALA A 692 20.02 19.42 19.06
C ALA A 692 21.28 20.01 18.42
N PHE A 693 21.78 21.09 19.02
CA PHE A 693 22.95 21.83 18.55
C PHE A 693 24.20 21.44 19.34
N ASN A 694 25.37 21.68 18.74
CA ASN A 694 26.65 21.50 19.39
C ASN A 694 26.85 22.51 20.51
N LYS A 695 27.22 22.02 21.68
CA LYS A 695 27.44 22.89 22.86
C LYS A 695 28.55 23.93 22.59
N GLY A 696 28.23 25.19 22.75
CA GLY A 696 29.15 26.31 22.57
C GLY A 696 29.18 26.92 21.17
N THR A 697 28.44 26.37 20.21
CA THR A 697 28.28 26.96 18.87
C THR A 697 27.07 27.92 18.80
N VAL A 698 26.06 27.66 19.65
CA VAL A 698 24.82 28.43 19.71
C VAL A 698 24.39 28.69 21.13
N LYS A 699 23.51 29.69 21.34
CA LYS A 699 23.00 30.12 22.64
C LYS A 699 22.06 29.08 23.27
N HIS A 700 21.21 28.45 22.44
CA HIS A 700 20.22 27.43 22.87
C HIS A 700 20.62 26.08 22.31
N ILE A 701 20.62 25.03 23.13
CA ILE A 701 21.11 23.71 22.76
C ILE A 701 20.03 22.88 22.06
N PHE A 702 18.74 23.09 22.39
CA PHE A 702 17.62 22.32 21.85
C PHE A 702 16.58 23.23 21.23
N PHE A 703 16.04 22.80 20.10
CA PHE A 703 15.05 23.57 19.36
C PHE A 703 13.96 22.64 18.80
N ILE A 704 12.71 23.02 18.95
CA ILE A 704 11.56 22.36 18.30
C ILE A 704 11.04 23.33 17.25
N ALA A 705 11.02 22.87 16.00
CA ALA A 705 10.66 23.70 14.85
C ALA A 705 9.40 23.18 14.14
N GLU A 706 8.65 24.12 13.61
CA GLU A 706 7.56 23.89 12.65
C GLU A 706 7.91 24.58 11.35
N THR A 707 7.97 23.84 10.24
CA THR A 707 8.30 24.40 8.92
C THR A 707 7.06 24.86 8.18
N LYS A 708 7.02 26.13 7.77
CA LYS A 708 5.87 26.71 7.06
C LYS A 708 6.28 27.30 5.71
N GLY A 709 5.48 27.02 4.68
CA GLY A 709 5.66 27.59 3.34
C GLY A 709 5.36 29.08 3.29
N THR A 710 4.59 29.60 4.25
CA THR A 710 4.34 31.03 4.43
C THR A 710 4.31 31.39 5.91
N MET A 711 4.94 32.52 6.25
CA MET A 711 4.91 33.11 7.59
C MET A 711 3.80 34.16 7.75
N ASP A 712 3.02 34.40 6.66
CA ASP A 712 1.91 35.35 6.74
C ASP A 712 0.77 34.72 7.53
N SER A 713 0.57 35.26 8.76
CA SER A 713 -0.49 34.78 9.65
C SER A 713 -1.90 34.95 9.08
N LEU A 714 -2.10 35.80 8.08
CA LEU A 714 -3.38 35.98 7.39
C LEU A 714 -3.70 34.78 6.49
N ASN A 715 -2.72 34.00 6.09
CA ASN A 715 -2.89 32.81 5.26
C ASN A 715 -3.05 31.51 6.05
N LEU A 716 -2.77 31.52 7.36
CA LEU A 716 -2.98 30.38 8.24
C LEU A 716 -4.43 30.35 8.74
N LYS A 717 -5.04 29.14 8.72
CA LYS A 717 -6.38 28.97 9.27
C LYS A 717 -6.39 29.25 10.79
N PRO A 718 -7.42 29.86 11.35
CA PRO A 718 -7.49 30.18 12.79
C PRO A 718 -7.24 29.00 13.73
N ILE A 719 -7.69 27.80 13.32
CA ILE A 719 -7.45 26.55 14.07
C ILE A 719 -5.98 26.20 14.12
N GLU A 720 -5.25 26.39 13.03
CA GLU A 720 -3.82 26.09 12.95
C GLU A 720 -3.00 27.08 13.79
N GLN A 721 -3.33 28.37 13.73
CA GLN A 721 -2.74 29.38 14.59
C GLN A 721 -2.93 29.05 16.07
N ALA A 722 -4.13 28.59 16.45
CA ALA A 722 -4.42 28.18 17.82
C ALA A 722 -3.60 26.97 18.27
N LYS A 723 -3.45 25.96 17.42
CA LYS A 723 -2.61 24.77 17.70
C LYS A 723 -1.16 25.16 17.95
N ILE A 724 -0.59 25.99 17.09
CA ILE A 724 0.78 26.51 17.20
C ILE A 724 0.95 27.32 18.49
N ALA A 725 0.00 28.19 18.79
CA ALA A 725 0.04 29.01 20.03
C ALA A 725 -0.07 28.15 21.30
N CYS A 726 -0.86 27.07 21.27
CA CYS A 726 -0.91 26.08 22.35
C CYS A 726 0.44 25.37 22.52
N ALA A 727 1.09 24.97 21.43
CA ALA A 727 2.41 24.34 21.45
C ALA A 727 3.48 25.28 22.03
N LYS A 728 3.48 26.56 21.61
CA LYS A 728 4.36 27.58 22.19
C LYS A 728 4.19 27.65 23.70
N LYS A 729 2.95 27.66 24.16
CA LYS A 729 2.65 27.75 25.59
C LYS A 729 3.13 26.53 26.37
N LEU A 730 2.97 25.33 25.79
CA LEU A 730 3.49 24.11 26.38
C LEU A 730 5.01 24.15 26.49
N PHE A 731 5.72 24.36 25.39
CA PHE A 731 7.19 24.32 25.37
C PHE A 731 7.81 25.45 26.16
N ASN A 732 7.22 26.67 26.18
CA ASN A 732 7.67 27.75 27.02
C ASN A 732 7.49 27.47 28.54
N ASN A 733 6.49 26.67 28.91
CA ASN A 733 6.29 26.24 30.30
C ASN A 733 7.19 25.06 30.70
N LEU A 734 7.67 24.26 29.72
CA LEU A 734 8.64 23.20 29.96
C LEU A 734 10.06 23.75 30.22
N SER A 735 10.29 25.04 30.01
CA SER A 735 11.60 25.63 30.00
C SER A 735 12.30 25.58 31.36
N SER A 736 13.17 24.61 31.51
CA SER A 736 14.57 24.91 31.78
C SER A 736 15.10 25.71 30.58
N ALA A 737 15.93 26.70 30.74
CA ALA A 737 16.37 27.67 29.72
C ALA A 737 16.95 27.10 28.39
N ASP A 738 16.85 25.79 28.12
CA ASP A 738 17.57 25.07 27.10
C ASP A 738 16.72 24.59 25.91
N VAL A 739 15.36 24.56 26.00
CA VAL A 739 14.46 24.13 24.91
C VAL A 739 13.62 25.28 24.40
N VAL A 740 13.69 25.57 23.10
CA VAL A 740 12.95 26.65 22.45
C VAL A 740 12.04 26.10 21.38
N TYR A 741 10.83 26.59 21.27
CA TYR A 741 9.89 26.25 20.17
C TYR A 741 9.59 27.50 19.33
N HIS A 742 9.68 27.32 17.99
CA HIS A 742 9.32 28.37 17.03
C HIS A 742 8.90 27.86 15.66
N GLU A 743 8.11 28.65 14.93
CA GLU A 743 7.84 28.43 13.52
C GLU A 743 8.98 29.04 12.69
N VAL A 744 9.39 28.30 11.64
CA VAL A 744 10.46 28.72 10.74
C VAL A 744 10.07 28.44 9.29
N ASN A 745 10.61 29.23 8.35
CA ASN A 745 10.42 29.01 6.93
C ASN A 745 11.72 28.57 6.22
N SER A 746 12.82 28.61 6.93
CA SER A 746 14.15 28.22 6.45
C SER A 746 15.09 28.00 7.63
N TYR A 747 16.20 27.31 7.36
CA TYR A 747 17.27 27.15 8.35
C TYR A 747 17.89 28.49 8.75
N GLN A 748 18.08 29.41 7.80
CA GLN A 748 18.57 30.77 8.13
C GLN A 748 17.63 31.49 9.07
N HIS A 749 16.32 31.40 8.85
CA HIS A 749 15.35 32.02 9.75
C HIS A 749 15.41 31.44 11.17
N LEU A 750 15.70 30.14 11.30
CA LEU A 750 15.93 29.48 12.57
C LEU A 750 17.13 30.12 13.29
N LEU A 751 18.28 30.29 12.59
CA LEU A 751 19.46 30.94 13.16
C LEU A 751 19.18 32.38 13.58
N ASP A 752 18.50 33.17 12.73
CA ASP A 752 18.12 34.55 13.04
C ASP A 752 17.24 34.67 14.29
N ILE A 753 16.42 33.67 14.55
CA ILE A 753 15.61 33.61 15.79
C ILE A 753 16.51 33.28 16.98
N MET A 754 17.39 32.30 16.83
CA MET A 754 18.30 31.88 17.93
C MET A 754 19.25 33.01 18.35
N ASP A 755 19.72 33.85 17.43
CA ASP A 755 20.56 35.00 17.71
C ASP A 755 19.83 36.11 18.49
N LYS A 756 18.51 36.17 18.38
CA LYS A 756 17.65 37.17 19.06
C LYS A 756 17.15 36.72 20.43
N LEU A 757 17.17 35.43 20.73
CA LEU A 757 16.79 34.85 22.01
C LEU A 757 17.97 34.83 22.99
#